data_629da3683b53f95cbc544256fd0e9f2b
#
_entry.id   629da3683b53f95cbc544256fd0e9f2b
#
_cell.length_a   1.000
_cell.length_b   1.000
_cell.length_c   1.000
_cell.angle_alpha   90.00
_cell.angle_beta   90.00
_cell.angle_gamma   90.00
#
_symmetry.space_group_name_H-M   'P 1'
#
loop_
_entity.id
_entity.type
_entity.pdbx_description
1 polymer ?
#
loop_
_entity_poly.entity_id
_entity_poly.type
_entity_poly.pdbx_seq_one_letter_code
_entity_poly.pdbx_strand_id
1 'polypeptide(L)'
;IDIKDINMKKDYKKLELDKILDLLSQNAYCDVCRERIKKIKPSFDIDTVRTEITKTDDAFTLSSKFGTPKFYNIKDICFGAKRAQQGSSLSLRELMDIGMFLREVSGLDEWYSQCSGIQTSLTEYFEQLSVNKHLENMITNAIISEEELADSASPQLAAIRRSIQRKSLAVRERLDKLIKSQSTQKYLQESLVTMRDGRFVVPVKTEYKSEISGLVHDTSATGATLFIEPMAVVEANNEIRVLQIEEQKEIERIIKEMSELVGSFAEPMINDYEIVLTLEIYFAKANLGAKMKAVTPVITDKPCFNLIKARHPLIDKEKVVPISLELGNDYSSLIVTGPNTGGKTVSLKTAGLLVLMAMCGMMIPASENSVIGMFDELYVDIGDEQSIEQSLSTFSSHMTNIARILRTADEKSLIMLDELCSGTDPVEGSALAVSILDEFRKRDCKVIATTHYQEVKMYAIKTDNVENASCEFDIKTLRPTYRVIVGMPGKSNAFAISSKLGISSDIIDNAKELVSTEDKRFEEVVQSLEKTRQELEKLKSSAAAEQKKSKEITEQLKAERDQLEKDKEKELQDVRSKAASIIEEVRFQGDLMLEELERLRKQKESADFAQKVKGARSHINSSVNAMYDTANPIMQKKIDHYVLPRPLKVGDTVRLADLNKEGTLLRLPDSKNMCFVQVGAMKTKTKLENLRLVEEKKESKKQPTPSKVGKKLVSNFSRKSGMELDIRGMLGDDGVMEVDRFIDSCLLSGISVITIIHGKGTGALRSAVQQYLRKNPHVKSFRDGAYGEGEAGVTVAELE
;
A
#
# COMPACT_ATOMS: atom_id res chain seq x y z
N ILE A 1 25.70 -33.30 -8.83
CA ILE A 1 25.45 -31.95 -8.25
C ILE A 1 26.67 -31.13 -8.61
N ASP A 2 26.44 -30.08 -9.41
CA ASP A 2 27.53 -29.22 -9.90
C ASP A 2 28.10 -28.44 -8.70
N ILE A 3 29.45 -28.30 -8.66
CA ILE A 3 30.13 -27.54 -7.59
C ILE A 3 29.58 -26.09 -7.52
N LYS A 4 29.14 -25.57 -8.64
CA LYS A 4 28.46 -24.26 -8.76
C LYS A 4 27.16 -24.21 -7.95
N ASP A 5 26.33 -25.24 -8.04
CA ASP A 5 25.06 -25.36 -7.26
C ASP A 5 25.28 -25.43 -5.74
N ILE A 6 26.36 -26.09 -5.31
CA ILE A 6 26.68 -26.19 -3.89
C ILE A 6 27.10 -24.84 -3.32
N ASN A 7 27.92 -24.09 -4.07
CA ASN A 7 28.40 -22.77 -3.65
C ASN A 7 27.26 -21.75 -3.60
N MET A 8 26.38 -21.71 -4.62
CA MET A 8 25.19 -20.83 -4.62
C MET A 8 24.28 -21.09 -3.44
N LYS A 9 24.03 -22.36 -3.08
CA LYS A 9 23.24 -22.70 -1.89
C LYS A 9 23.87 -22.18 -0.59
N LYS A 10 25.19 -22.19 -0.48
CA LYS A 10 25.90 -21.62 0.68
C LYS A 10 25.74 -20.10 0.73
N ASP A 11 25.83 -19.41 -0.40
CA ASP A 11 25.69 -17.97 -0.50
C ASP A 11 24.24 -17.53 -0.14
N TYR A 12 23.21 -18.25 -0.59
CA TYR A 12 21.82 -17.98 -0.22
C TYR A 12 21.54 -18.18 1.28
N LYS A 13 22.18 -19.18 1.90
CA LYS A 13 22.06 -19.43 3.34
C LYS A 13 22.74 -18.33 4.16
N LYS A 14 23.87 -17.76 3.70
CA LYS A 14 24.49 -16.61 4.34
C LYS A 14 23.58 -15.37 4.35
N LEU A 15 22.72 -15.21 3.33
CA LEU A 15 21.70 -14.18 3.25
C LEU A 15 20.39 -14.56 3.97
N GLU A 16 20.32 -15.72 4.61
CA GLU A 16 19.17 -16.16 5.41
C GLU A 16 17.88 -16.41 4.58
N LEU A 17 18.01 -16.75 3.30
CA LEU A 17 16.86 -17.12 2.46
C LEU A 17 16.13 -18.34 3.01
N ASP A 18 16.84 -19.31 3.57
CA ASP A 18 16.29 -20.49 4.24
C ASP A 18 15.29 -20.10 5.34
N LYS A 19 15.62 -19.11 6.17
CA LYS A 19 14.71 -18.60 7.22
C LYS A 19 13.44 -17.96 6.63
N ILE A 20 13.54 -17.28 5.48
CA ILE A 20 12.37 -16.73 4.78
C ILE A 20 11.49 -17.85 4.22
N LEU A 21 12.10 -18.89 3.64
CA LEU A 21 11.35 -20.05 3.16
C LEU A 21 10.70 -20.83 4.31
N ASP A 22 11.34 -20.89 5.47
CA ASP A 22 10.74 -21.45 6.70
C ASP A 22 9.53 -20.60 7.17
N LEU A 23 9.65 -19.27 7.19
CA LEU A 23 8.52 -18.38 7.47
C LEU A 23 7.39 -18.51 6.44
N LEU A 24 7.73 -18.66 5.16
CA LEU A 24 6.76 -18.91 4.11
C LEU A 24 6.06 -20.25 4.32
N SER A 25 6.80 -21.30 4.65
CA SER A 25 6.24 -22.63 4.89
C SER A 25 5.21 -22.65 6.04
N GLN A 26 5.40 -21.81 7.05
CA GLN A 26 4.44 -21.64 8.14
C GLN A 26 3.11 -20.99 7.73
N ASN A 27 3.04 -20.39 6.53
CA ASN A 27 1.81 -19.83 5.97
C ASN A 27 1.07 -20.83 5.07
N ALA A 28 1.63 -22.00 4.80
CA ALA A 28 0.98 -23.08 4.09
C ALA A 28 0.30 -24.06 5.08
N TYR A 29 -0.83 -24.58 4.69
CA TYR A 29 -1.63 -25.54 5.49
C TYR A 29 -1.21 -26.97 5.21
N CYS A 30 -0.97 -27.31 3.94
CA CYS A 30 -0.59 -28.65 3.50
C CYS A 30 0.88 -28.93 3.76
N ASP A 31 1.18 -30.12 4.34
CA ASP A 31 2.54 -30.56 4.61
C ASP A 31 3.37 -30.71 3.32
N VAL A 32 2.75 -31.15 2.23
CA VAL A 32 3.39 -31.27 0.91
C VAL A 32 3.79 -29.89 0.38
N CYS A 33 2.92 -28.88 0.54
CA CYS A 33 3.25 -27.49 0.16
C CYS A 33 4.40 -26.94 0.99
N ARG A 34 4.45 -27.21 2.30
CA ARG A 34 5.56 -26.80 3.18
C ARG A 34 6.89 -27.37 2.69
N GLU A 35 6.91 -28.63 2.30
CA GLU A 35 8.12 -29.26 1.77
C GLU A 35 8.51 -28.74 0.37
N ARG A 36 7.53 -28.41 -0.49
CA ARG A 36 7.79 -27.76 -1.79
C ARG A 36 8.34 -26.36 -1.61
N ILE A 37 7.79 -25.57 -0.68
CA ILE A 37 8.23 -24.21 -0.34
C ILE A 37 9.70 -24.20 0.08
N LYS A 38 10.13 -25.12 0.96
CA LYS A 38 11.54 -25.23 1.38
C LYS A 38 12.51 -25.55 0.24
N LYS A 39 12.00 -26.06 -0.87
CA LYS A 39 12.79 -26.41 -2.06
C LYS A 39 12.78 -25.31 -3.15
N ILE A 40 12.06 -24.20 -2.93
CA ILE A 40 12.05 -23.06 -3.86
C ILE A 40 13.47 -22.53 -4.03
N LYS A 41 13.84 -22.28 -5.27
CA LYS A 41 15.13 -21.69 -5.64
C LYS A 41 14.89 -20.37 -6.39
N PRO A 42 15.77 -19.39 -6.23
CA PRO A 42 15.73 -18.19 -7.07
C PRO A 42 15.85 -18.56 -8.55
N SER A 43 15.03 -17.92 -9.38
CA SER A 43 15.14 -18.00 -10.83
C SER A 43 15.97 -16.82 -11.35
N PHE A 44 16.78 -17.05 -12.35
CA PHE A 44 17.59 -16.04 -13.04
C PHE A 44 17.04 -15.71 -14.43
N ASP A 45 15.90 -16.27 -14.79
CA ASP A 45 15.15 -15.95 -15.99
C ASP A 45 14.09 -14.87 -15.72
N ILE A 46 14.17 -13.77 -16.45
CA ILE A 46 13.32 -12.60 -16.24
C ILE A 46 11.83 -12.89 -16.44
N ASP A 47 11.50 -13.67 -17.45
CA ASP A 47 10.10 -13.97 -17.79
C ASP A 47 9.47 -14.86 -16.74
N THR A 48 10.23 -15.83 -16.24
CA THR A 48 9.84 -16.66 -15.09
C THR A 48 9.61 -15.81 -13.84
N VAL A 49 10.56 -14.92 -13.50
CA VAL A 49 10.44 -14.07 -12.29
C VAL A 49 9.24 -13.12 -12.40
N ARG A 50 9.03 -12.48 -13.55
CA ARG A 50 7.87 -11.61 -13.80
C ARG A 50 6.56 -12.37 -13.66
N THR A 51 6.48 -13.56 -14.26
CA THR A 51 5.29 -14.42 -14.17
C THR A 51 5.00 -14.83 -12.73
N GLU A 52 6.00 -15.29 -12.00
CA GLU A 52 5.86 -15.73 -10.61
C GLU A 52 5.46 -14.59 -9.66
N ILE A 53 6.06 -13.41 -9.84
CA ILE A 53 5.70 -12.22 -9.06
C ILE A 53 4.28 -11.76 -9.38
N THR A 54 3.88 -11.76 -10.68
CA THR A 54 2.53 -11.38 -11.08
C THR A 54 1.49 -12.31 -10.47
N LYS A 55 1.71 -13.64 -10.49
CA LYS A 55 0.82 -14.59 -9.84
C LYS A 55 0.71 -14.36 -8.33
N THR A 56 1.82 -14.00 -7.67
CA THR A 56 1.82 -13.67 -6.25
C THR A 56 1.04 -12.37 -5.96
N ASP A 57 1.20 -11.34 -6.81
CA ASP A 57 0.48 -10.07 -6.71
C ASP A 57 -1.02 -10.24 -6.94
N ASP A 58 -1.39 -11.07 -7.91
CA ASP A 58 -2.77 -11.43 -8.18
C ASP A 58 -3.41 -12.19 -7.01
N ALA A 59 -2.69 -13.15 -6.40
CA ALA A 59 -3.14 -13.81 -5.17
C ALA A 59 -3.32 -12.81 -4.01
N PHE A 60 -2.42 -11.84 -3.88
CA PHE A 60 -2.53 -10.77 -2.89
C PHE A 60 -3.75 -9.86 -3.15
N THR A 61 -3.96 -9.49 -4.40
CA THR A 61 -5.10 -8.66 -4.83
C THR A 61 -6.43 -9.37 -4.58
N LEU A 62 -6.54 -10.65 -4.96
CA LEU A 62 -7.72 -11.47 -4.70
C LEU A 62 -7.97 -11.61 -3.19
N SER A 63 -6.93 -11.94 -2.40
CA SER A 63 -7.05 -12.06 -0.95
C SER A 63 -7.46 -10.75 -0.27
N SER A 64 -6.96 -9.61 -0.76
CA SER A 64 -7.28 -8.30 -0.19
C SER A 64 -8.73 -7.87 -0.45
N LYS A 65 -9.32 -8.28 -1.58
CA LYS A 65 -10.69 -7.90 -1.98
C LYS A 65 -11.76 -8.88 -1.50
N PHE A 66 -11.47 -10.17 -1.54
CA PHE A 66 -12.46 -11.23 -1.31
C PHE A 66 -12.13 -12.11 -0.08
N GLY A 67 -11.01 -11.84 0.58
CA GLY A 67 -10.47 -12.71 1.63
C GLY A 67 -9.68 -13.87 1.04
N THR A 68 -8.84 -14.51 1.87
CA THR A 68 -8.05 -15.67 1.45
C THR A 68 -8.93 -16.90 1.34
N PRO A 69 -8.85 -17.72 0.27
CA PRO A 69 -9.57 -19.00 0.19
C PRO A 69 -9.12 -19.92 1.31
N LYS A 70 -10.01 -20.86 1.68
CA LYS A 70 -9.72 -21.83 2.73
C LYS A 70 -8.96 -23.00 2.13
N PHE A 71 -7.77 -23.23 2.60
CA PHE A 71 -6.98 -24.43 2.32
C PHE A 71 -6.98 -25.35 3.54
N TYR A 72 -6.86 -26.64 3.29
CA TYR A 72 -6.83 -27.67 4.32
C TYR A 72 -5.52 -28.45 4.25
N ASN A 73 -5.22 -29.22 5.30
CA ASN A 73 -4.05 -30.11 5.29
C ASN A 73 -4.40 -31.41 4.53
N ILE A 74 -4.48 -31.30 3.21
CA ILE A 74 -4.69 -32.44 2.31
C ILE A 74 -3.46 -33.35 2.30
N LYS A 75 -3.75 -34.68 2.17
CA LYS A 75 -2.70 -35.70 2.01
C LYS A 75 -2.42 -35.96 0.55
N ASP A 76 -1.31 -36.61 0.27
CA ASP A 76 -1.03 -37.05 -1.10
C ASP A 76 -2.01 -38.17 -1.53
N ILE A 77 -2.92 -37.82 -2.40
CA ILE A 77 -3.95 -38.72 -2.93
C ILE A 77 -3.54 -39.42 -4.23
N CYS A 78 -2.43 -38.98 -4.86
CA CYS A 78 -2.05 -39.41 -6.21
C CYS A 78 -1.79 -40.92 -6.29
N PHE A 79 -1.14 -41.50 -5.28
CA PHE A 79 -0.87 -42.92 -5.26
C PHE A 79 -2.15 -43.74 -5.13
N GLY A 80 -3.07 -43.37 -4.23
CA GLY A 80 -4.37 -43.99 -4.07
C GLY A 80 -5.21 -43.91 -5.36
N ALA A 81 -5.32 -42.73 -5.95
CA ALA A 81 -6.06 -42.51 -7.21
C ALA A 81 -5.52 -43.38 -8.35
N LYS A 82 -4.20 -43.51 -8.52
CA LYS A 82 -3.58 -44.38 -9.54
C LYS A 82 -3.87 -45.87 -9.29
N ARG A 83 -3.86 -46.32 -8.04
CA ARG A 83 -4.21 -47.71 -7.66
C ARG A 83 -5.66 -47.99 -7.97
N ALA A 84 -6.55 -47.08 -7.66
CA ALA A 84 -7.98 -47.19 -7.96
C ALA A 84 -8.23 -47.27 -9.47
N GLN A 85 -7.52 -46.46 -10.26
CA GLN A 85 -7.53 -46.49 -11.74
C GLN A 85 -7.14 -47.88 -12.29
N GLN A 86 -6.23 -48.58 -11.59
CA GLN A 86 -5.81 -49.94 -11.93
C GLN A 86 -6.78 -51.03 -11.40
N GLY A 87 -7.89 -50.66 -10.82
CA GLY A 87 -8.93 -51.57 -10.31
C GLY A 87 -8.68 -52.06 -8.87
N SER A 88 -7.77 -51.47 -8.11
CA SER A 88 -7.55 -51.82 -6.71
C SER A 88 -8.56 -51.12 -5.80
N SER A 89 -9.06 -51.80 -4.79
CA SER A 89 -9.89 -51.19 -3.73
C SER A 89 -9.03 -50.35 -2.81
N LEU A 90 -9.52 -49.17 -2.41
CA LEU A 90 -8.90 -48.23 -1.48
C LEU A 90 -9.35 -48.55 -0.04
N SER A 91 -8.55 -48.16 0.94
CA SER A 91 -8.99 -48.17 2.35
C SER A 91 -9.94 -47.01 2.66
N LEU A 92 -10.70 -47.10 3.75
CA LEU A 92 -11.59 -46.03 4.22
C LEU A 92 -10.82 -44.74 4.46
N ARG A 93 -9.57 -44.80 4.97
CA ARG A 93 -8.70 -43.67 5.18
C ARG A 93 -8.35 -42.97 3.86
N GLU A 94 -7.92 -43.71 2.83
CA GLU A 94 -7.61 -43.16 1.51
C GLU A 94 -8.85 -42.52 0.88
N LEU A 95 -10.02 -43.15 0.98
CA LEU A 95 -11.26 -42.57 0.49
C LEU A 95 -11.64 -41.28 1.24
N MET A 96 -11.43 -41.25 2.56
CA MET A 96 -11.69 -40.06 3.38
C MET A 96 -10.76 -38.90 2.98
N ASP A 97 -9.46 -39.18 2.78
CA ASP A 97 -8.51 -38.18 2.31
C ASP A 97 -8.91 -37.63 0.93
N ILE A 98 -9.37 -38.49 0.02
CA ILE A 98 -9.91 -38.12 -1.29
C ILE A 98 -11.20 -37.27 -1.14
N GLY A 99 -12.10 -37.65 -0.26
CA GLY A 99 -13.34 -36.91 0.02
C GLY A 99 -13.06 -35.50 0.54
N MET A 100 -12.07 -35.34 1.44
CA MET A 100 -11.61 -34.05 1.94
C MET A 100 -11.00 -33.19 0.82
N PHE A 101 -10.19 -33.81 -0.04
CA PHE A 101 -9.60 -33.13 -1.19
C PHE A 101 -10.68 -32.64 -2.18
N LEU A 102 -11.65 -33.48 -2.55
CA LEU A 102 -12.75 -33.08 -3.44
C LEU A 102 -13.56 -31.91 -2.86
N ARG A 103 -13.75 -31.90 -1.54
CA ARG A 103 -14.39 -30.77 -0.85
C ARG A 103 -13.60 -29.49 -0.94
N GLU A 104 -12.26 -29.59 -0.87
CA GLU A 104 -11.39 -28.43 -1.04
C GLU A 104 -11.47 -27.87 -2.48
N VAL A 105 -11.41 -28.73 -3.49
CA VAL A 105 -11.57 -28.33 -4.91
C VAL A 105 -12.91 -27.62 -5.10
N SER A 106 -14.00 -28.20 -4.58
CA SER A 106 -15.32 -27.57 -4.63
C SER A 106 -15.38 -26.22 -3.92
N GLY A 107 -14.71 -26.11 -2.77
CA GLY A 107 -14.65 -24.87 -1.99
C GLY A 107 -13.84 -23.76 -2.68
N LEU A 108 -12.77 -24.12 -3.39
CA LEU A 108 -11.98 -23.19 -4.18
C LEU A 108 -12.75 -22.67 -5.40
N ASP A 109 -13.46 -23.53 -6.10
CA ASP A 109 -14.32 -23.16 -7.23
C ASP A 109 -15.47 -22.24 -6.78
N GLU A 110 -16.15 -22.56 -5.68
CA GLU A 110 -17.19 -21.73 -5.09
C GLU A 110 -16.65 -20.35 -4.64
N TRP A 111 -15.47 -20.31 -4.03
CA TRP A 111 -14.84 -19.07 -3.63
C TRP A 111 -14.46 -18.22 -4.85
N TYR A 112 -13.86 -18.82 -5.89
CA TYR A 112 -13.47 -18.09 -7.10
C TYR A 112 -14.68 -17.55 -7.87
N SER A 113 -15.79 -18.29 -7.88
CA SER A 113 -17.07 -17.84 -8.48
C SER A 113 -17.58 -16.52 -7.86
N GLN A 114 -17.23 -16.23 -6.58
CA GLN A 114 -17.56 -14.98 -5.90
C GLN A 114 -16.61 -13.83 -6.30
N CYS A 115 -15.46 -14.15 -6.90
CA CYS A 115 -14.47 -13.17 -7.36
C CYS A 115 -14.83 -12.55 -8.72
N SER A 116 -16.12 -12.42 -9.04
CA SER A 116 -16.63 -11.95 -10.33
C SER A 116 -16.08 -10.60 -10.76
N GLY A 117 -15.71 -10.50 -12.04
CA GLY A 117 -15.28 -9.25 -12.69
C GLY A 117 -13.78 -8.96 -12.62
N ILE A 118 -12.96 -9.87 -12.10
CA ILE A 118 -11.49 -9.72 -12.05
C ILE A 118 -10.87 -10.93 -12.76
N GLN A 119 -10.23 -10.68 -13.90
CA GLN A 119 -9.34 -11.65 -14.54
C GLN A 119 -7.92 -11.44 -14.02
N THR A 120 -7.27 -12.52 -13.64
CA THR A 120 -5.90 -12.55 -13.11
C THR A 120 -5.09 -13.63 -13.81
N SER A 121 -3.80 -13.65 -13.61
CA SER A 121 -2.93 -14.74 -14.07
C SER A 121 -3.25 -16.10 -13.41
N LEU A 122 -4.03 -16.09 -12.31
CA LEU A 122 -4.49 -17.29 -11.62
C LEU A 122 -5.81 -17.85 -12.17
N THR A 123 -6.54 -17.10 -12.99
CA THR A 123 -7.83 -17.49 -13.57
C THR A 123 -7.77 -18.87 -14.23
N GLU A 124 -6.74 -19.12 -15.03
CA GLU A 124 -6.57 -20.40 -15.74
C GLU A 124 -6.47 -21.59 -14.77
N TYR A 125 -5.87 -21.43 -13.60
CA TYR A 125 -5.79 -22.49 -12.60
C TYR A 125 -7.17 -22.82 -12.00
N PHE A 126 -7.98 -21.82 -11.71
CA PHE A 126 -9.33 -22.04 -11.16
C PHE A 126 -10.28 -22.63 -12.21
N GLU A 127 -10.18 -22.19 -13.47
CA GLU A 127 -11.01 -22.71 -14.57
C GLU A 127 -10.68 -24.16 -14.95
N GLN A 128 -9.48 -24.65 -14.66
CA GLN A 128 -9.07 -26.02 -14.89
C GLN A 128 -9.51 -27.00 -13.79
N LEU A 129 -10.02 -26.48 -12.66
CA LEU A 129 -10.50 -27.35 -11.58
C LEU A 129 -11.72 -28.18 -12.01
N SER A 130 -11.67 -29.48 -11.77
CA SER A 130 -12.68 -30.45 -12.16
C SER A 130 -13.56 -30.83 -10.98
N VAL A 131 -14.59 -30.02 -10.70
CA VAL A 131 -15.50 -30.25 -9.56
C VAL A 131 -16.34 -31.49 -9.74
N ASN A 132 -16.32 -32.45 -8.81
CA ASN A 132 -17.13 -33.62 -8.76
C ASN A 132 -17.95 -33.74 -7.46
N LYS A 133 -19.00 -32.94 -7.36
CA LYS A 133 -19.91 -32.92 -6.20
C LYS A 133 -20.57 -34.26 -5.91
N HIS A 134 -20.79 -35.12 -6.94
CA HIS A 134 -21.41 -36.43 -6.75
C HIS A 134 -20.45 -37.34 -5.97
N LEU A 135 -19.23 -37.48 -6.43
CA LEU A 135 -18.20 -38.29 -5.75
C LEU A 135 -17.86 -37.76 -4.36
N GLU A 136 -17.71 -36.42 -4.21
CA GLU A 136 -17.53 -35.77 -2.91
C GLU A 136 -18.61 -36.17 -1.91
N ASN A 137 -19.88 -35.97 -2.29
CA ASN A 137 -21.03 -36.27 -1.41
C ASN A 137 -21.14 -37.76 -1.09
N MET A 138 -20.90 -38.63 -2.06
CA MET A 138 -20.93 -40.06 -1.86
C MET A 138 -19.91 -40.47 -0.79
N ILE A 139 -18.66 -40.04 -0.90
CA ILE A 139 -17.61 -40.43 0.05
C ILE A 139 -17.86 -39.80 1.42
N THR A 140 -18.13 -38.48 1.46
CA THR A 140 -18.24 -37.75 2.74
C THR A 140 -19.48 -38.14 3.56
N ASN A 141 -20.58 -38.59 2.90
CA ASN A 141 -21.78 -39.05 3.60
C ASN A 141 -21.69 -40.53 4.00
N ALA A 142 -20.86 -41.32 3.33
CA ALA A 142 -20.73 -42.74 3.60
C ALA A 142 -19.68 -43.06 4.66
N ILE A 143 -18.62 -42.21 4.84
CA ILE A 143 -17.51 -42.53 5.75
C ILE A 143 -17.60 -41.62 6.99
N ILE A 144 -17.69 -42.24 8.18
CA ILE A 144 -17.71 -41.54 9.47
C ILE A 144 -16.29 -41.42 10.01
N SER A 145 -15.49 -42.46 9.91
CA SER A 145 -14.12 -42.55 10.42
C SER A 145 -13.26 -43.49 9.58
N GLU A 146 -11.96 -43.56 9.91
CA GLU A 146 -11.02 -44.48 9.24
C GLU A 146 -11.41 -45.94 9.33
N GLU A 147 -12.33 -46.32 10.24
CA GLU A 147 -12.71 -47.70 10.51
C GLU A 147 -14.23 -47.95 10.31
N GLU A 148 -15.03 -46.89 10.10
CA GLU A 148 -16.49 -47.02 10.14
C GLU A 148 -17.20 -46.31 8.98
N LEU A 149 -18.09 -47.07 8.30
CA LEU A 149 -19.06 -46.54 7.37
C LEU A 149 -20.36 -46.14 8.08
N ALA A 150 -20.98 -45.09 7.60
CA ALA A 150 -22.32 -44.67 8.04
C ALA A 150 -23.38 -45.68 7.65
N ASP A 151 -24.42 -45.80 8.47
CA ASP A 151 -25.59 -46.61 8.12
C ASP A 151 -26.27 -46.14 6.82
N SER A 152 -26.12 -44.83 6.52
CA SER A 152 -26.63 -44.19 5.30
C SER A 152 -25.82 -44.53 4.05
N ALA A 153 -24.67 -45.20 4.17
CA ALA A 153 -23.83 -45.58 3.02
C ALA A 153 -24.57 -46.47 2.01
N SER A 154 -25.40 -47.36 2.51
CA SER A 154 -26.38 -48.08 1.64
C SER A 154 -27.64 -48.47 2.43
N PRO A 155 -28.80 -48.56 1.74
CA PRO A 155 -30.03 -49.06 2.37
C PRO A 155 -29.89 -50.51 2.90
N GLN A 156 -29.06 -51.34 2.22
CA GLN A 156 -28.78 -52.69 2.60
C GLN A 156 -27.97 -52.80 3.89
N LEU A 157 -26.89 -51.98 4.02
CA LEU A 157 -26.07 -51.90 5.23
C LEU A 157 -26.90 -51.50 6.44
N ALA A 158 -27.75 -50.48 6.28
CA ALA A 158 -28.67 -50.04 7.33
C ALA A 158 -29.68 -51.13 7.74
N ALA A 159 -30.16 -51.93 6.81
CA ALA A 159 -31.08 -53.04 7.11
C ALA A 159 -30.39 -54.18 7.85
N ILE A 160 -29.16 -54.53 7.42
CA ILE A 160 -28.35 -55.58 8.10
C ILE A 160 -28.03 -55.15 9.53
N ARG A 161 -27.52 -53.94 9.77
CA ARG A 161 -27.15 -53.41 11.08
C ARG A 161 -28.36 -53.34 12.02
N ARG A 162 -29.53 -52.90 11.53
CA ARG A 162 -30.78 -52.92 12.30
C ARG A 162 -31.19 -54.34 12.65
N SER A 163 -30.94 -55.33 11.77
CA SER A 163 -31.25 -56.74 12.04
C SER A 163 -30.30 -57.32 13.08
N ILE A 164 -29.00 -57.02 13.02
CA ILE A 164 -28.02 -57.41 14.04
C ILE A 164 -28.41 -56.82 15.39
N GLN A 165 -28.74 -55.53 15.45
CA GLN A 165 -29.12 -54.85 16.69
C GLN A 165 -30.40 -55.49 17.32
N ARG A 166 -31.45 -55.75 16.52
CA ARG A 166 -32.66 -56.37 16.99
C ARG A 166 -32.40 -57.77 17.55
N LYS A 167 -31.64 -58.62 16.82
CA LYS A 167 -31.28 -59.95 17.28
C LYS A 167 -30.40 -59.95 18.51
N SER A 168 -29.42 -59.03 18.59
CA SER A 168 -28.57 -58.85 19.74
C SER A 168 -29.34 -58.45 20.99
N LEU A 169 -30.29 -57.54 20.88
CA LEU A 169 -31.22 -57.22 21.96
C LEU A 169 -32.03 -58.42 22.42
N ALA A 170 -32.59 -59.17 21.47
CA ALA A 170 -33.40 -60.40 21.83
C ALA A 170 -32.55 -61.46 22.50
N VAL A 171 -31.28 -61.66 22.06
CA VAL A 171 -30.33 -62.55 22.72
C VAL A 171 -30.06 -62.12 24.14
N ARG A 172 -29.77 -60.81 24.31
CA ARG A 172 -29.45 -60.20 25.60
C ARG A 172 -30.65 -60.34 26.58
N GLU A 173 -31.88 -60.09 26.14
CA GLU A 173 -33.08 -60.27 26.96
C GLU A 173 -33.28 -61.71 27.40
N ARG A 174 -33.00 -62.68 26.51
CA ARG A 174 -33.09 -64.15 26.84
C ARG A 174 -32.03 -64.53 27.88
N LEU A 175 -30.79 -64.06 27.73
CA LEU A 175 -29.70 -64.30 28.65
C LEU A 175 -29.94 -63.61 29.99
N ASP A 176 -30.47 -62.37 29.99
CA ASP A 176 -30.80 -61.61 31.19
C ASP A 176 -31.87 -62.34 32.02
N LYS A 177 -32.86 -62.97 31.37
CA LYS A 177 -33.82 -63.81 32.06
C LYS A 177 -33.15 -65.05 32.66
N LEU A 178 -32.19 -65.65 31.96
CA LEU A 178 -31.44 -66.82 32.42
C LEU A 178 -30.56 -66.48 33.63
N ILE A 179 -29.78 -65.40 33.61
CA ILE A 179 -28.90 -65.00 34.70
C ILE A 179 -29.63 -64.49 35.96
N LYS A 180 -30.88 -63.99 35.81
CA LYS A 180 -31.75 -63.53 36.92
C LYS A 180 -32.54 -64.64 37.55
N SER A 181 -32.58 -65.85 36.97
CA SER A 181 -33.27 -67.07 37.55
C SER A 181 -32.52 -67.54 38.77
N GLN A 182 -33.22 -67.67 39.89
CA GLN A 182 -32.68 -68.21 41.16
C GLN A 182 -32.10 -69.63 41.00
N SER A 183 -32.53 -70.41 40.04
CA SER A 183 -32.02 -71.78 39.79
C SER A 183 -30.64 -71.73 39.10
N THR A 184 -30.36 -70.74 38.22
CA THR A 184 -29.10 -70.69 37.45
C THR A 184 -28.06 -69.76 38.08
N GLN A 185 -28.48 -68.78 38.89
CA GLN A 185 -27.63 -67.77 39.49
C GLN A 185 -26.47 -68.38 40.31
N LYS A 186 -26.71 -69.45 41.04
CA LYS A 186 -25.69 -70.19 41.86
C LYS A 186 -24.56 -70.79 41.04
N TYR A 187 -24.81 -71.05 39.71
CA TYR A 187 -23.87 -71.69 38.81
C TYR A 187 -22.99 -70.67 38.11
N LEU A 188 -23.39 -69.37 38.09
CA LEU A 188 -22.63 -68.34 37.46
C LEU A 188 -21.47 -67.80 38.35
N GLN A 189 -20.36 -67.48 37.74
CA GLN A 189 -19.30 -66.77 38.38
C GLN A 189 -19.66 -65.34 38.69
N GLU A 190 -20.33 -64.71 37.70
CA GLU A 190 -20.86 -63.35 37.77
C GLU A 190 -22.23 -63.32 37.02
N SER A 191 -23.20 -62.57 37.53
CA SER A 191 -24.53 -62.45 36.95
C SER A 191 -24.57 -61.38 35.85
N LEU A 192 -23.76 -61.59 34.82
CA LEU A 192 -23.65 -60.67 33.66
C LEU A 192 -23.56 -61.41 32.31
N VAL A 193 -24.03 -60.80 31.25
CA VAL A 193 -23.87 -61.26 29.87
C VAL A 193 -22.59 -60.63 29.30
N THR A 194 -21.71 -61.39 28.71
CA THR A 194 -20.48 -60.91 28.05
C THR A 194 -20.39 -61.43 26.63
N MET A 195 -19.44 -60.90 25.87
CA MET A 195 -19.13 -61.36 24.50
C MET A 195 -17.78 -62.08 24.46
N ARG A 196 -17.71 -63.20 23.77
CA ARG A 196 -16.45 -63.91 23.42
C ARG A 196 -16.56 -64.35 21.97
N ASP A 197 -15.54 -64.01 21.14
CA ASP A 197 -15.47 -64.29 19.70
C ASP A 197 -16.71 -63.85 18.94
N GLY A 198 -17.30 -62.68 19.31
CA GLY A 198 -18.51 -62.12 18.67
C GLY A 198 -19.80 -62.82 19.08
N ARG A 199 -19.78 -63.67 20.12
CA ARG A 199 -20.97 -64.40 20.61
C ARG A 199 -21.33 -63.96 22.02
N PHE A 200 -22.63 -63.88 22.27
CA PHE A 200 -23.14 -63.63 23.63
C PHE A 200 -23.04 -64.88 24.49
N VAL A 201 -22.33 -64.83 25.59
CA VAL A 201 -22.03 -65.94 26.50
C VAL A 201 -22.29 -65.53 27.96
N VAL A 202 -22.40 -66.51 28.84
CA VAL A 202 -22.46 -66.28 30.29
C VAL A 202 -21.29 -66.93 30.99
N PRO A 203 -20.70 -66.29 32.03
CA PRO A 203 -19.53 -66.82 32.80
C PRO A 203 -20.03 -67.84 33.82
N VAL A 204 -19.70 -69.11 33.68
CA VAL A 204 -20.11 -70.25 34.49
C VAL A 204 -18.89 -70.75 35.28
N LYS A 205 -19.06 -71.09 36.56
CA LYS A 205 -18.01 -71.75 37.35
C LYS A 205 -17.69 -73.12 36.75
N THR A 206 -16.41 -73.46 36.62
CA THR A 206 -16.02 -74.73 35.98
C THR A 206 -16.65 -76.00 36.56
N GLU A 207 -16.87 -76.00 37.88
CA GLU A 207 -17.52 -77.11 38.64
C GLU A 207 -18.98 -77.34 38.27
N TYR A 208 -19.68 -76.32 37.65
CA TYR A 208 -21.09 -76.43 37.26
C TYR A 208 -21.24 -76.46 35.73
N LYS A 209 -20.23 -76.87 34.97
CA LYS A 209 -20.28 -77.00 33.51
C LYS A 209 -21.46 -77.77 32.98
N SER A 210 -21.84 -78.89 33.68
CA SER A 210 -22.96 -79.75 33.29
C SER A 210 -24.34 -79.14 33.53
N GLU A 211 -24.47 -78.14 34.38
CA GLU A 211 -25.75 -77.57 34.82
C GLU A 211 -26.32 -76.52 33.83
N ILE A 212 -25.46 -75.94 33.01
CA ILE A 212 -25.89 -75.03 31.92
C ILE A 212 -25.57 -75.71 30.59
N SER A 213 -26.63 -76.19 29.92
CA SER A 213 -26.52 -76.76 28.60
C SER A 213 -26.08 -75.69 27.59
N GLY A 214 -24.91 -75.85 26.99
CA GLY A 214 -24.43 -74.90 26.02
C GLY A 214 -23.04 -75.25 25.48
N LEU A 215 -22.53 -74.38 24.57
CA LEU A 215 -21.21 -74.53 23.96
C LEU A 215 -20.17 -73.65 24.74
N VAL A 216 -19.06 -74.24 25.08
CA VAL A 216 -17.92 -73.50 25.71
C VAL A 216 -17.15 -72.84 24.59
N HIS A 217 -17.04 -71.55 24.66
CA HIS A 217 -16.28 -70.74 23.68
C HIS A 217 -14.90 -70.26 24.18
N ASP A 218 -14.82 -70.03 25.51
CA ASP A 218 -13.59 -69.56 26.09
C ASP A 218 -13.45 -70.02 27.57
N THR A 219 -12.25 -69.99 28.11
CA THR A 219 -11.97 -70.31 29.51
C THR A 219 -11.08 -69.23 30.11
N SER A 220 -11.40 -68.78 31.33
CA SER A 220 -10.57 -67.78 32.02
C SER A 220 -9.13 -68.28 32.19
N ALA A 221 -8.15 -67.35 32.27
CA ALA A 221 -6.73 -67.66 32.42
C ALA A 221 -6.45 -68.54 33.62
N THR A 222 -7.24 -68.52 34.69
CA THR A 222 -7.13 -69.36 35.88
C THR A 222 -7.86 -70.70 35.75
N GLY A 223 -8.59 -70.93 34.65
CA GLY A 223 -9.40 -72.13 34.48
C GLY A 223 -10.68 -72.18 35.34
N ALA A 224 -10.91 -71.17 36.21
CA ALA A 224 -12.05 -71.21 37.16
C ALA A 224 -13.39 -70.82 36.55
N THR A 225 -13.39 -70.16 35.36
CA THR A 225 -14.63 -69.69 34.69
C THR A 225 -14.65 -70.18 33.25
N LEU A 226 -15.80 -70.78 32.85
CA LEU A 226 -16.05 -71.12 31.48
C LEU A 226 -17.04 -70.12 30.89
N PHE A 227 -16.76 -69.60 29.71
CA PHE A 227 -17.70 -68.76 28.95
C PHE A 227 -18.54 -69.66 28.06
N ILE A 228 -19.77 -69.88 28.56
CA ILE A 228 -20.73 -70.79 27.89
C ILE A 228 -21.73 -69.99 27.10
N GLU A 229 -21.97 -70.41 25.85
CA GLU A 229 -23.09 -70.00 25.03
C GLU A 229 -24.24 -70.96 25.33
N PRO A 230 -25.31 -70.51 26.01
CA PRO A 230 -26.44 -71.39 26.30
C PRO A 230 -27.18 -71.87 25.03
N MET A 231 -27.63 -73.10 24.97
CA MET A 231 -28.34 -73.67 23.80
C MET A 231 -29.52 -72.79 23.35
N ALA A 232 -30.21 -72.13 24.29
CA ALA A 232 -31.35 -71.24 24.01
C ALA A 232 -31.02 -70.04 23.11
N VAL A 233 -29.69 -69.65 22.93
CA VAL A 233 -29.27 -68.51 22.13
C VAL A 233 -28.29 -68.89 20.99
N VAL A 234 -27.87 -70.15 20.91
CA VAL A 234 -26.93 -70.64 19.87
C VAL A 234 -27.39 -70.30 18.44
N GLU A 235 -28.67 -70.58 18.12
CA GLU A 235 -29.23 -70.30 16.80
C GLU A 235 -29.20 -68.77 16.49
N ALA A 236 -29.61 -67.92 17.45
CA ALA A 236 -29.65 -66.47 17.28
C ALA A 236 -28.24 -65.90 17.19
N ASN A 237 -27.25 -66.44 17.95
CA ASN A 237 -25.84 -66.04 17.79
C ASN A 237 -25.26 -66.45 16.42
N ASN A 238 -25.68 -67.64 15.90
CA ASN A 238 -25.30 -68.04 14.54
C ASN A 238 -25.87 -67.09 13.47
N GLU A 239 -27.17 -66.74 13.62
CA GLU A 239 -27.80 -65.77 12.73
C GLU A 239 -27.13 -64.39 12.82
N ILE A 240 -26.73 -63.89 14.00
CA ILE A 240 -25.96 -62.66 14.14
C ILE A 240 -24.61 -62.77 13.41
N ARG A 241 -23.92 -63.93 13.53
CA ARG A 241 -22.66 -64.16 12.82
C ARG A 241 -22.82 -64.15 11.30
N VAL A 242 -23.87 -64.73 10.77
CA VAL A 242 -24.20 -64.68 9.34
C VAL A 242 -24.41 -63.23 8.90
N LEU A 243 -25.22 -62.48 9.65
CA LEU A 243 -25.45 -61.07 9.36
C LEU A 243 -24.17 -60.20 9.43
N GLN A 244 -23.27 -60.51 10.35
CA GLN A 244 -21.97 -59.84 10.41
C GLN A 244 -21.11 -60.12 9.17
N ILE A 245 -21.15 -61.37 8.65
CA ILE A 245 -20.48 -61.70 7.38
C ILE A 245 -21.14 -60.99 6.19
N GLU A 246 -22.48 -60.86 6.19
CA GLU A 246 -23.19 -60.10 5.18
C GLU A 246 -22.86 -58.59 5.27
N GLU A 247 -22.75 -58.05 6.52
CA GLU A 247 -22.33 -56.67 6.75
C GLU A 247 -20.92 -56.41 6.15
N GLN A 248 -19.97 -57.33 6.45
CA GLN A 248 -18.61 -57.19 5.92
C GLN A 248 -18.57 -57.24 4.38
N LYS A 249 -19.34 -58.14 3.76
CA LYS A 249 -19.45 -58.21 2.30
C LYS A 249 -20.04 -56.96 1.70
N GLU A 250 -21.07 -56.39 2.36
CA GLU A 250 -21.68 -55.13 1.87
C GLU A 250 -20.73 -53.95 2.02
N ILE A 251 -19.97 -53.87 3.12
CA ILE A 251 -18.89 -52.88 3.32
C ILE A 251 -17.87 -52.99 2.18
N GLU A 252 -17.39 -54.22 1.90
CA GLU A 252 -16.43 -54.44 0.82
C GLU A 252 -17.00 -54.03 -0.55
N ARG A 253 -18.28 -54.30 -0.80
CA ARG A 253 -18.96 -53.89 -2.03
C ARG A 253 -19.01 -52.36 -2.17
N ILE A 254 -19.40 -51.64 -1.08
CA ILE A 254 -19.49 -50.19 -1.05
C ILE A 254 -18.10 -49.57 -1.29
N ILE A 255 -17.07 -50.05 -0.60
CA ILE A 255 -15.67 -49.59 -0.78
C ILE A 255 -15.20 -49.81 -2.21
N LYS A 256 -15.50 -50.95 -2.78
CA LYS A 256 -15.12 -51.26 -4.16
C LYS A 256 -15.80 -50.32 -5.14
N GLU A 257 -17.10 -50.10 -5.02
CA GLU A 257 -17.87 -49.17 -5.86
C GLU A 257 -17.33 -47.76 -5.79
N MET A 258 -17.04 -47.24 -4.58
CA MET A 258 -16.39 -45.93 -4.40
C MET A 258 -15.00 -45.89 -5.05
N SER A 259 -14.20 -46.96 -4.88
CA SER A 259 -12.87 -47.05 -5.47
C SER A 259 -12.91 -47.08 -6.99
N GLU A 260 -13.88 -47.75 -7.59
CA GLU A 260 -14.10 -47.76 -9.05
C GLU A 260 -14.44 -46.34 -9.59
N LEU A 261 -15.30 -45.60 -8.87
CA LEU A 261 -15.65 -44.22 -9.20
C LEU A 261 -14.42 -43.28 -9.05
N VAL A 262 -13.65 -43.43 -7.98
CA VAL A 262 -12.38 -42.70 -7.80
C VAL A 262 -11.43 -43.01 -8.97
N GLY A 263 -11.32 -44.28 -9.35
CA GLY A 263 -10.47 -44.70 -10.46
C GLY A 263 -10.88 -44.08 -11.80
N SER A 264 -12.18 -43.95 -12.05
CA SER A 264 -12.70 -43.29 -13.26
C SER A 264 -12.40 -41.77 -13.34
N PHE A 265 -12.21 -41.14 -12.20
CA PHE A 265 -11.95 -39.71 -12.05
C PHE A 265 -10.48 -39.42 -11.66
N ALA A 266 -9.58 -40.41 -11.73
CA ALA A 266 -8.23 -40.31 -11.19
C ALA A 266 -7.37 -39.25 -11.91
N GLU A 267 -7.39 -39.17 -13.25
CA GLU A 267 -6.57 -38.21 -14.00
C GLU A 267 -6.96 -36.75 -13.74
N PRO A 268 -8.26 -36.35 -13.85
CA PRO A 268 -8.66 -34.99 -13.42
C PRO A 268 -8.25 -34.68 -11.96
N MET A 269 -8.46 -35.63 -11.04
CA MET A 269 -8.15 -35.45 -9.63
C MET A 269 -6.65 -35.22 -9.36
N ILE A 270 -5.76 -35.92 -10.08
CA ILE A 270 -4.32 -35.74 -9.96
C ILE A 270 -3.90 -34.36 -10.51
N ASN A 271 -4.52 -33.91 -11.62
CA ASN A 271 -4.29 -32.57 -12.14
C ASN A 271 -4.76 -31.49 -11.15
N ASP A 272 -5.96 -31.64 -10.59
CA ASP A 272 -6.52 -30.74 -9.60
C ASP A 272 -5.63 -30.68 -8.35
N TYR A 273 -5.04 -31.81 -7.95
CA TYR A 273 -4.11 -31.84 -6.82
C TYR A 273 -2.88 -30.96 -7.04
N GLU A 274 -2.27 -31.02 -8.23
CA GLU A 274 -1.14 -30.14 -8.58
C GLU A 274 -1.56 -28.66 -8.64
N ILE A 275 -2.75 -28.39 -9.16
CA ILE A 275 -3.32 -27.02 -9.21
C ILE A 275 -3.55 -26.48 -7.78
N VAL A 276 -4.17 -27.24 -6.91
CA VAL A 276 -4.45 -26.84 -5.52
C VAL A 276 -3.16 -26.53 -4.78
N LEU A 277 -2.15 -27.41 -4.87
CA LEU A 277 -0.84 -27.17 -4.27
C LEU A 277 -0.17 -25.89 -4.82
N THR A 278 -0.29 -25.65 -6.11
CA THR A 278 0.27 -24.46 -6.76
C THR A 278 -0.43 -23.19 -6.28
N LEU A 279 -1.76 -23.18 -6.24
CA LEU A 279 -2.55 -22.07 -5.72
C LEU A 279 -2.21 -21.79 -4.26
N GLU A 280 -2.14 -22.83 -3.40
CA GLU A 280 -1.79 -22.68 -2.00
C GLU A 280 -0.44 -21.99 -1.81
N ILE A 281 0.56 -22.31 -2.64
CA ILE A 281 1.88 -21.67 -2.58
C ILE A 281 1.77 -20.18 -2.93
N TYR A 282 1.01 -19.77 -3.97
CA TYR A 282 0.85 -18.36 -4.30
C TYR A 282 0.08 -17.60 -3.20
N PHE A 283 -0.96 -18.19 -2.64
CA PHE A 283 -1.68 -17.58 -1.52
C PHE A 283 -0.83 -17.52 -0.24
N ALA A 284 0.05 -18.50 0.01
CA ALA A 284 1.01 -18.45 1.10
C ALA A 284 2.04 -17.32 0.91
N LYS A 285 2.57 -17.12 -0.33
CA LYS A 285 3.44 -15.98 -0.67
C LYS A 285 2.71 -14.65 -0.46
N ALA A 286 1.47 -14.53 -0.90
CA ALA A 286 0.64 -13.34 -0.72
C ALA A 286 0.37 -13.04 0.77
N ASN A 287 0.04 -14.04 1.57
CA ASN A 287 -0.19 -13.91 3.01
C ASN A 287 1.08 -13.48 3.76
N LEU A 288 2.24 -14.03 3.38
CA LEU A 288 3.52 -13.58 3.93
C LEU A 288 3.79 -12.12 3.55
N GLY A 289 3.54 -11.73 2.29
CA GLY A 289 3.64 -10.35 1.81
C GLY A 289 2.77 -9.39 2.62
N ALA A 290 1.51 -9.75 2.87
CA ALA A 290 0.60 -8.98 3.71
C ALA A 290 1.13 -8.80 5.14
N LYS A 291 1.61 -9.88 5.77
CA LYS A 291 2.20 -9.85 7.11
C LYS A 291 3.42 -8.94 7.18
N MET A 292 4.24 -8.90 6.14
CA MET A 292 5.45 -8.05 6.05
C MET A 292 5.16 -6.62 5.60
N LYS A 293 3.91 -6.28 5.20
CA LYS A 293 3.57 -5.04 4.50
C LYS A 293 4.48 -4.86 3.28
N ALA A 294 4.62 -5.93 2.52
CA ALA A 294 5.45 -6.00 1.34
C ALA A 294 4.72 -5.42 0.12
N VAL A 295 5.49 -5.06 -0.89
CA VAL A 295 5.02 -4.56 -2.18
C VAL A 295 5.59 -5.42 -3.30
N THR A 296 4.94 -5.39 -4.44
CA THR A 296 5.44 -6.01 -5.67
C THR A 296 6.51 -5.10 -6.27
N PRO A 297 7.77 -5.56 -6.38
CA PRO A 297 8.83 -4.76 -7.01
C PRO A 297 8.66 -4.68 -8.52
N VAL A 298 9.17 -3.61 -9.13
CA VAL A 298 9.29 -3.51 -10.59
C VAL A 298 10.50 -4.32 -11.04
N ILE A 299 10.28 -5.31 -11.91
CA ILE A 299 11.35 -6.17 -12.44
C ILE A 299 11.89 -5.63 -13.76
N THR A 300 13.20 -5.38 -13.82
CA THR A 300 13.93 -4.91 -15.01
C THR A 300 14.99 -5.91 -15.45
N ASP A 301 15.36 -5.87 -16.72
CA ASP A 301 16.43 -6.69 -17.32
C ASP A 301 17.84 -6.21 -17.00
N LYS A 302 18.00 -4.93 -16.61
CA LYS A 302 19.29 -4.38 -16.23
C LYS A 302 19.75 -4.92 -14.88
N PRO A 303 21.03 -5.25 -14.67
CA PRO A 303 21.56 -5.69 -13.39
C PRO A 303 21.69 -4.49 -12.43
N CYS A 304 20.57 -4.12 -11.82
CA CYS A 304 20.49 -3.00 -10.88
C CYS A 304 19.44 -3.26 -9.81
N PHE A 305 19.44 -2.49 -8.75
CA PHE A 305 18.29 -2.36 -7.85
C PHE A 305 18.16 -0.93 -7.32
N ASN A 306 16.93 -0.55 -7.01
CA ASN A 306 16.60 0.66 -6.27
C ASN A 306 15.56 0.30 -5.19
N LEU A 307 16.01 0.13 -3.97
CA LEU A 307 15.21 -0.24 -2.82
C LEU A 307 14.83 1.00 -2.03
N ILE A 308 13.54 1.31 -1.97
CA ILE A 308 13.01 2.49 -1.29
C ILE A 308 12.40 2.07 0.05
N LYS A 309 12.95 2.59 1.16
CA LYS A 309 12.49 2.27 2.54
C LYS A 309 12.37 0.76 2.79
N ALA A 310 13.35 0.02 2.31
CA ALA A 310 13.44 -1.43 2.49
C ALA A 310 13.64 -1.80 3.97
N ARG A 311 13.00 -2.85 4.41
CA ARG A 311 13.07 -3.36 5.79
C ARG A 311 13.57 -4.80 5.76
N HIS A 312 14.42 -5.15 6.71
CA HIS A 312 14.87 -6.53 6.84
C HIS A 312 13.71 -7.42 7.33
N PRO A 313 13.31 -8.45 6.59
CA PRO A 313 12.09 -9.21 6.89
C PRO A 313 12.14 -10.02 8.19
N LEU A 314 13.32 -10.34 8.70
CA LEU A 314 13.52 -11.11 9.92
C LEU A 314 13.66 -10.24 11.19
N ILE A 315 13.70 -8.91 11.05
CA ILE A 315 13.73 -7.99 12.20
C ILE A 315 12.28 -7.58 12.52
N ASP A 316 12.01 -7.45 13.83
CA ASP A 316 10.71 -7.01 14.33
C ASP A 316 10.25 -5.70 13.65
N LYS A 317 9.00 -5.64 13.23
CA LYS A 317 8.41 -4.52 12.49
C LYS A 317 8.44 -3.19 13.23
N GLU A 318 8.43 -3.22 14.57
CA GLU A 318 8.47 -2.03 15.40
C GLU A 318 9.90 -1.52 15.62
N LYS A 319 10.89 -2.39 15.43
CA LYS A 319 12.31 -2.11 15.66
C LYS A 319 13.09 -1.86 14.38
N VAL A 320 12.60 -2.39 13.25
CA VAL A 320 13.31 -2.28 11.96
C VAL A 320 13.31 -0.84 11.47
N VAL A 321 14.48 -0.32 11.16
CA VAL A 321 14.64 1.00 10.54
C VAL A 321 14.68 0.81 9.03
N PRO A 322 13.79 1.49 8.27
CA PRO A 322 13.79 1.39 6.82
C PRO A 322 15.04 2.04 6.22
N ILE A 323 15.67 1.35 5.28
CA ILE A 323 16.83 1.83 4.52
C ILE A 323 16.47 2.04 3.05
N SER A 324 17.13 3.00 2.39
CA SER A 324 17.04 3.15 0.94
C SER A 324 18.42 2.97 0.34
N LEU A 325 18.52 2.06 -0.63
CA LEU A 325 19.76 1.68 -1.30
C LEU A 325 19.51 1.50 -2.79
N GLU A 326 20.43 1.97 -3.58
CA GLU A 326 20.43 1.75 -5.02
C GLU A 326 21.80 1.24 -5.49
N LEU A 327 21.85 0.56 -6.62
CA LEU A 327 23.06 0.08 -7.26
C LEU A 327 22.78 -0.23 -8.72
N GLY A 328 23.75 0.04 -9.60
CA GLY A 328 23.71 -0.33 -11.02
C GLY A 328 23.03 0.69 -11.93
N ASN A 329 22.59 1.86 -11.42
CA ASN A 329 22.13 3.00 -12.22
C ASN A 329 23.23 4.05 -12.36
N ASP A 330 23.46 4.85 -11.32
CA ASP A 330 24.44 5.94 -11.34
C ASP A 330 25.85 5.46 -10.98
N TYR A 331 25.96 4.34 -10.29
CA TYR A 331 27.22 3.72 -9.89
C TYR A 331 27.10 2.20 -9.84
N SER A 332 28.22 1.51 -10.10
CA SER A 332 28.33 0.05 -10.07
C SER A 332 28.82 -0.50 -8.74
N SER A 333 29.43 0.35 -7.90
CA SER A 333 29.98 -0.06 -6.60
C SER A 333 29.51 0.86 -5.48
N LEU A 334 29.02 0.29 -4.39
CA LEU A 334 28.58 1.00 -3.18
C LEU A 334 29.45 0.58 -1.99
N ILE A 335 30.18 1.53 -1.40
CA ILE A 335 31.06 1.30 -0.24
C ILE A 335 30.35 1.79 1.03
N VAL A 336 29.90 0.87 1.85
CA VAL A 336 29.18 1.17 3.10
C VAL A 336 30.17 1.24 4.26
N THR A 337 30.20 2.37 4.93
CA THR A 337 31.15 2.69 6.00
C THR A 337 30.44 3.03 7.31
N GLY A 338 31.14 3.04 8.42
CA GLY A 338 30.58 3.35 9.75
C GLY A 338 30.97 2.31 10.81
N PRO A 339 30.50 2.45 12.07
CA PRO A 339 30.81 1.51 13.13
C PRO A 339 30.17 0.14 12.88
N ASN A 340 30.75 -0.96 13.42
CA ASN A 340 30.22 -2.32 13.25
C ASN A 340 28.79 -2.46 13.79
N THR A 341 28.49 -1.81 14.89
CA THR A 341 27.15 -1.76 15.49
C THR A 341 26.16 -0.94 14.69
N GLY A 342 26.60 -0.17 13.66
CA GLY A 342 25.78 0.75 12.88
C GLY A 342 24.80 0.09 11.90
N GLY A 343 24.90 -1.23 11.68
CA GLY A 343 23.98 -1.98 10.79
C GLY A 343 24.53 -2.18 9.37
N LYS A 344 25.85 -2.06 9.13
CA LYS A 344 26.46 -2.30 7.81
C LYS A 344 26.12 -3.67 7.25
N THR A 345 26.44 -4.75 7.98
CA THR A 345 26.11 -6.14 7.61
C THR A 345 24.62 -6.37 7.40
N VAL A 346 23.78 -5.76 8.24
CA VAL A 346 22.32 -5.86 8.12
C VAL A 346 21.82 -5.19 6.83
N SER A 347 22.37 -4.04 6.48
CA SER A 347 22.02 -3.34 5.24
C SER A 347 22.42 -4.14 4.00
N LEU A 348 23.61 -4.73 4.01
CA LEU A 348 24.11 -5.61 2.96
C LEU A 348 23.21 -6.84 2.83
N LYS A 349 22.93 -7.55 3.94
CA LYS A 349 22.03 -8.69 3.96
C LYS A 349 20.62 -8.32 3.49
N THR A 350 20.11 -7.15 3.89
CA THR A 350 18.78 -6.70 3.46
C THR A 350 18.71 -6.59 1.93
N ALA A 351 19.68 -5.93 1.31
CA ALA A 351 19.71 -5.77 -0.15
C ALA A 351 19.73 -7.14 -0.86
N GLY A 352 20.64 -8.03 -0.50
CA GLY A 352 20.74 -9.35 -1.13
C GLY A 352 19.54 -10.26 -0.88
N LEU A 353 19.02 -10.24 0.33
CA LEU A 353 17.84 -11.06 0.68
C LEU A 353 16.60 -10.61 -0.09
N LEU A 354 16.36 -9.29 -0.25
CA LEU A 354 15.22 -8.79 -1.01
C LEU A 354 15.35 -9.09 -2.51
N VAL A 355 16.55 -9.05 -3.06
CA VAL A 355 16.82 -9.50 -4.44
C VAL A 355 16.47 -10.98 -4.59
N LEU A 356 16.94 -11.85 -3.67
CA LEU A 356 16.62 -13.28 -3.69
C LEU A 356 15.12 -13.56 -3.51
N MET A 357 14.44 -12.81 -2.63
CA MET A 357 12.98 -12.93 -2.44
C MET A 357 12.24 -12.64 -3.75
N ALA A 358 12.59 -11.56 -4.45
CA ALA A 358 11.99 -11.23 -5.74
C ALA A 358 12.27 -12.32 -6.80
N MET A 359 13.51 -12.83 -6.85
CA MET A 359 13.88 -13.94 -7.74
C MET A 359 13.18 -15.28 -7.42
N CYS A 360 12.63 -15.41 -6.19
CA CYS A 360 11.73 -16.51 -5.81
C CYS A 360 10.26 -16.21 -6.08
N GLY A 361 9.92 -15.11 -6.76
CA GLY A 361 8.54 -14.69 -7.02
C GLY A 361 7.80 -14.26 -5.76
N MET A 362 8.47 -13.65 -4.79
CA MET A 362 7.89 -13.14 -3.56
C MET A 362 7.86 -11.60 -3.57
N MET A 363 6.85 -11.02 -2.92
CA MET A 363 6.80 -9.59 -2.62
C MET A 363 7.89 -9.22 -1.63
N ILE A 364 8.35 -7.97 -1.65
CA ILE A 364 9.43 -7.46 -0.80
C ILE A 364 8.95 -6.40 0.19
N PRO A 365 9.42 -6.40 1.45
CA PRO A 365 9.09 -5.39 2.44
C PRO A 365 9.81 -4.06 2.18
N ALA A 366 9.35 -3.34 1.16
CA ALA A 366 9.85 -2.03 0.71
C ALA A 366 8.70 -1.07 0.45
N SER A 367 8.98 0.14 -0.06
CA SER A 367 7.95 1.04 -0.57
C SER A 367 7.68 0.80 -2.05
N GLU A 368 6.51 1.24 -2.51
CA GLU A 368 6.14 1.24 -3.94
C GLU A 368 7.24 1.87 -4.80
N ASN A 369 7.29 1.47 -6.07
CA ASN A 369 8.32 1.85 -7.04
C ASN A 369 9.76 1.38 -6.70
N SER A 370 9.93 0.44 -5.79
CA SER A 370 11.19 -0.26 -5.64
C SER A 370 11.45 -1.13 -6.87
N VAL A 371 12.68 -1.07 -7.40
CA VAL A 371 13.09 -1.76 -8.62
C VAL A 371 14.09 -2.85 -8.27
N ILE A 372 13.94 -4.03 -8.85
CA ILE A 372 14.92 -5.11 -8.79
C ILE A 372 15.20 -5.58 -10.20
N GLY A 373 16.48 -5.56 -10.56
CA GLY A 373 16.99 -6.03 -11.81
C GLY A 373 17.43 -7.49 -11.77
N MET A 374 17.62 -8.05 -12.93
CA MET A 374 18.08 -9.43 -13.07
C MET A 374 19.60 -9.49 -12.99
N PHE A 375 20.07 -10.34 -12.11
CA PHE A 375 21.46 -10.72 -11.97
C PHE A 375 21.58 -12.19 -12.36
N ASP A 376 22.61 -12.55 -13.10
CA ASP A 376 22.84 -13.96 -13.47
C ASP A 376 23.48 -14.75 -12.32
N GLU A 377 24.22 -14.06 -11.44
CA GLU A 377 24.87 -14.66 -10.27
C GLU A 377 24.91 -13.71 -9.08
N LEU A 378 24.83 -14.28 -7.89
CA LEU A 378 24.92 -13.55 -6.63
C LEU A 378 25.99 -14.20 -5.75
N TYR A 379 27.04 -13.45 -5.44
CA TYR A 379 28.18 -13.87 -4.65
C TYR A 379 28.21 -13.17 -3.31
N VAL A 380 28.49 -13.93 -2.25
CA VAL A 380 28.45 -13.43 -0.87
C VAL A 380 29.74 -13.81 -0.13
N ASP A 381 30.42 -12.79 0.35
CA ASP A 381 31.50 -12.94 1.32
C ASP A 381 31.11 -12.22 2.62
N ILE A 382 30.27 -12.88 3.40
CA ILE A 382 29.81 -12.46 4.73
C ILE A 382 30.20 -13.59 5.69
N GLY A 383 31.04 -13.31 6.69
CA GLY A 383 31.50 -14.28 7.66
C GLY A 383 30.93 -13.99 9.06
N ASP A 384 30.56 -15.06 9.80
CA ASP A 384 30.38 -15.00 11.26
C ASP A 384 31.75 -15.23 11.93
N GLU A 385 32.31 -14.19 12.53
CA GLU A 385 33.58 -14.24 13.26
C GLU A 385 33.56 -15.14 14.52
N GLN A 386 32.47 -15.81 14.84
CA GLN A 386 32.25 -16.44 16.14
C GLN A 386 32.46 -17.96 16.20
N SER A 387 33.00 -18.63 15.19
CA SER A 387 33.35 -20.03 15.32
C SER A 387 34.78 -20.18 15.85
N ILE A 388 34.90 -20.50 17.12
CA ILE A 388 36.16 -20.69 17.87
C ILE A 388 37.11 -21.76 17.24
N GLU A 389 36.61 -22.63 16.39
CA GLU A 389 37.38 -23.70 15.73
C GLU A 389 38.17 -23.27 14.47
N GLN A 390 38.02 -22.00 13.98
CA GLN A 390 38.64 -21.54 12.73
C GLN A 390 39.58 -20.33 12.86
N SER A 391 40.15 -20.07 14.02
CA SER A 391 40.91 -18.82 14.30
C SER A 391 42.26 -18.67 13.56
N LEU A 392 42.67 -19.60 12.72
CA LEU A 392 43.89 -19.46 11.89
C LEU A 392 43.62 -19.12 10.43
N SER A 393 42.34 -18.79 10.06
CA SER A 393 42.04 -18.67 8.65
C SER A 393 40.91 -17.68 8.24
N THR A 394 40.45 -16.77 9.10
CA THR A 394 39.44 -15.80 8.69
C THR A 394 39.89 -15.05 7.43
N PHE A 395 41.04 -14.41 7.44
CA PHE A 395 41.59 -13.71 6.26
C PHE A 395 41.78 -14.65 5.07
N SER A 396 42.42 -15.86 5.30
CA SER A 396 42.66 -16.82 4.22
C SER A 396 41.37 -17.38 3.62
N SER A 397 40.33 -17.61 4.42
CA SER A 397 39.04 -18.10 3.94
C SER A 397 38.31 -17.05 3.10
N HIS A 398 38.31 -15.77 3.57
CA HIS A 398 37.78 -14.63 2.78
C HIS A 398 38.56 -14.49 1.47
N MET A 399 39.87 -14.51 1.46
CA MET A 399 40.69 -14.40 0.25
C MET A 399 40.46 -15.58 -0.71
N THR A 400 40.27 -16.76 -0.23
CA THR A 400 39.95 -17.94 -1.07
C THR A 400 38.59 -17.76 -1.74
N ASN A 401 37.60 -17.26 -1.02
CA ASN A 401 36.27 -16.96 -1.56
C ASN A 401 36.32 -15.82 -2.57
N ILE A 402 37.00 -14.70 -2.25
CA ILE A 402 37.20 -13.57 -3.14
C ILE A 402 37.94 -14.01 -4.43
N ALA A 403 38.98 -14.85 -4.31
CA ALA A 403 39.67 -15.40 -5.47
C ALA A 403 38.76 -16.26 -6.35
N ARG A 404 37.83 -17.01 -5.77
CA ARG A 404 36.77 -17.71 -6.52
C ARG A 404 35.87 -16.74 -7.26
N ILE A 405 35.37 -15.69 -6.56
CA ILE A 405 34.49 -14.68 -7.12
C ILE A 405 35.17 -13.96 -8.29
N LEU A 406 36.44 -13.54 -8.12
CA LEU A 406 37.22 -12.87 -9.17
C LEU A 406 37.39 -13.72 -10.43
N ARG A 407 37.33 -15.03 -10.35
CA ARG A 407 37.46 -15.94 -11.53
C ARG A 407 36.16 -16.03 -12.33
N THR A 408 35.02 -15.84 -11.72
CA THR A 408 33.72 -16.18 -12.29
C THR A 408 32.80 -14.97 -12.47
N ALA A 409 33.00 -13.89 -11.70
CA ALA A 409 32.14 -12.71 -11.74
C ALA A 409 32.29 -11.91 -13.05
N ASP A 410 31.15 -11.44 -13.54
CA ASP A 410 30.97 -10.64 -14.76
C ASP A 410 30.06 -9.42 -14.52
N GLU A 411 29.69 -8.72 -15.57
CA GLU A 411 28.87 -7.51 -15.55
C GLU A 411 27.45 -7.69 -14.97
N LYS A 412 26.94 -8.92 -14.98
CA LYS A 412 25.61 -9.28 -14.44
C LYS A 412 25.66 -9.90 -13.06
N SER A 413 26.81 -9.87 -12.43
CA SER A 413 27.02 -10.42 -11.10
C SER A 413 26.77 -9.37 -10.03
N LEU A 414 26.03 -9.77 -8.96
CA LEU A 414 25.90 -9.01 -7.71
C LEU A 414 26.84 -9.57 -6.68
N ILE A 415 27.77 -8.75 -6.19
CA ILE A 415 28.83 -9.15 -5.26
C ILE A 415 28.62 -8.41 -3.95
N MET A 416 28.63 -9.15 -2.85
CA MET A 416 28.42 -8.64 -1.50
C MET A 416 29.61 -9.01 -0.62
N LEU A 417 30.37 -8.01 -0.18
CA LEU A 417 31.59 -8.19 0.59
C LEU A 417 31.45 -7.49 1.94
N ASP A 418 31.47 -8.22 3.03
CA ASP A 418 31.44 -7.67 4.38
C ASP A 418 32.87 -7.61 4.95
N GLU A 419 33.23 -6.46 5.54
CA GLU A 419 34.55 -6.16 6.12
C GLU A 419 35.72 -6.55 5.19
N LEU A 420 35.66 -6.06 3.93
CA LEU A 420 36.60 -6.42 2.86
C LEU A 420 38.05 -6.29 3.31
N CYS A 421 38.80 -7.40 3.20
CA CYS A 421 40.22 -7.54 3.58
C CYS A 421 40.52 -7.25 5.03
N SER A 422 39.55 -7.36 5.96
CA SER A 422 39.85 -7.27 7.41
C SER A 422 40.71 -8.49 7.91
N GLY A 423 41.34 -8.30 9.04
CA GLY A 423 42.10 -9.38 9.68
C GLY A 423 43.56 -9.55 9.21
N THR A 424 44.12 -8.56 8.51
CA THR A 424 45.54 -8.45 8.14
C THR A 424 46.11 -7.08 8.51
N ASP A 425 47.38 -6.81 8.14
CA ASP A 425 47.95 -5.47 8.29
C ASP A 425 47.10 -4.43 7.61
N PRO A 426 46.74 -3.31 8.27
CA PRO A 426 45.82 -2.31 7.71
C PRO A 426 46.27 -1.68 6.40
N VAL A 427 47.58 -1.50 6.20
CA VAL A 427 48.13 -0.89 4.98
C VAL A 427 48.04 -1.89 3.83
N GLU A 428 48.40 -3.13 4.04
CA GLU A 428 48.29 -4.18 3.02
C GLU A 428 46.84 -4.49 2.72
N GLY A 429 46.00 -4.59 3.75
CA GLY A 429 44.58 -4.86 3.65
C GLY A 429 43.83 -3.79 2.86
N SER A 430 44.09 -2.51 3.13
CA SER A 430 43.46 -1.39 2.41
C SER A 430 43.90 -1.33 0.95
N ALA A 431 45.18 -1.53 0.65
CA ALA A 431 45.69 -1.55 -0.73
C ALA A 431 45.12 -2.71 -1.54
N LEU A 432 44.99 -3.89 -0.91
CA LEU A 432 44.38 -5.07 -1.53
C LEU A 432 42.88 -4.84 -1.78
N ALA A 433 42.16 -4.27 -0.82
CA ALA A 433 40.74 -3.95 -0.93
C ALA A 433 40.46 -2.99 -2.10
N VAL A 434 41.24 -1.91 -2.24
CA VAL A 434 41.15 -0.98 -3.37
C VAL A 434 41.40 -1.70 -4.70
N SER A 435 42.42 -2.56 -4.76
CA SER A 435 42.77 -3.28 -5.99
C SER A 435 41.69 -4.28 -6.41
N ILE A 436 41.07 -4.97 -5.46
CA ILE A 436 39.96 -5.91 -5.70
C ILE A 436 38.72 -5.14 -6.21
N LEU A 437 38.36 -4.05 -5.57
CA LEU A 437 37.23 -3.20 -5.97
C LEU A 437 37.43 -2.61 -7.37
N ASP A 438 38.65 -2.15 -7.69
CA ASP A 438 38.96 -1.63 -9.00
C ASP A 438 38.88 -2.70 -10.10
N GLU A 439 39.26 -3.94 -9.79
CA GLU A 439 39.12 -5.07 -10.74
C GLU A 439 37.63 -5.39 -10.99
N PHE A 440 36.77 -5.42 -9.97
CA PHE A 440 35.33 -5.60 -10.15
C PHE A 440 34.69 -4.44 -10.91
N ARG A 441 35.13 -3.22 -10.64
CA ARG A 441 34.66 -2.02 -11.37
C ARG A 441 35.03 -2.10 -12.87
N LYS A 442 36.24 -2.53 -13.21
CA LYS A 442 36.68 -2.72 -14.59
C LYS A 442 35.83 -3.74 -15.36
N ARG A 443 35.31 -4.73 -14.66
CA ARG A 443 34.40 -5.75 -15.21
C ARG A 443 32.92 -5.35 -15.17
N ASP A 444 32.66 -4.13 -14.72
CA ASP A 444 31.30 -3.60 -14.52
C ASP A 444 30.41 -4.46 -13.58
N CYS A 445 31.03 -5.24 -12.68
CA CYS A 445 30.30 -6.00 -11.66
C CYS A 445 29.55 -5.04 -10.74
N LYS A 446 28.41 -5.48 -10.20
CA LYS A 446 27.66 -4.70 -9.22
C LYS A 446 28.07 -5.12 -7.82
N VAL A 447 28.71 -4.19 -7.08
CA VAL A 447 29.39 -4.50 -5.79
C VAL A 447 28.79 -3.69 -4.65
N ILE A 448 28.46 -4.36 -3.55
CA ILE A 448 28.29 -3.71 -2.24
C ILE A 448 29.37 -4.22 -1.32
N ALA A 449 30.21 -3.34 -0.81
CA ALA A 449 31.26 -3.70 0.13
C ALA A 449 31.16 -2.89 1.41
N THR A 450 31.41 -3.50 2.55
CA THR A 450 31.58 -2.78 3.81
C THR A 450 33.06 -2.72 4.19
N THR A 451 33.48 -1.65 4.81
CA THR A 451 34.88 -1.48 5.22
C THR A 451 35.03 -0.46 6.35
N HIS A 452 36.17 -0.54 7.04
CA HIS A 452 36.64 0.45 7.98
C HIS A 452 37.81 1.29 7.43
N TYR A 453 38.41 0.85 6.31
CA TYR A 453 39.61 1.48 5.74
C TYR A 453 39.31 2.85 5.17
N GLN A 454 40.17 3.81 5.52
CA GLN A 454 40.04 5.19 5.06
C GLN A 454 40.44 5.32 3.58
N GLU A 455 41.41 4.57 3.12
CA GLU A 455 41.87 4.53 1.73
C GLU A 455 40.76 4.09 0.78
N VAL A 456 39.93 3.15 1.20
CA VAL A 456 38.76 2.70 0.42
C VAL A 456 37.68 3.78 0.35
N LYS A 457 37.46 4.56 1.43
CA LYS A 457 36.57 5.72 1.41
C LYS A 457 37.07 6.80 0.43
N MET A 458 38.38 7.04 0.44
CA MET A 458 39.04 7.98 -0.48
C MET A 458 38.97 7.51 -1.93
N TYR A 459 39.16 6.21 -2.16
CA TYR A 459 38.99 5.59 -3.47
C TYR A 459 37.60 5.87 -4.03
N ALA A 460 36.54 5.66 -3.23
CA ALA A 460 35.17 5.91 -3.65
C ALA A 460 34.84 7.38 -3.93
N ILE A 461 35.55 8.35 -3.29
CA ILE A 461 35.37 9.78 -3.59
C ILE A 461 36.06 10.17 -4.92
N LYS A 462 37.18 9.51 -5.24
CA LYS A 462 38.05 9.87 -6.38
C LYS A 462 37.74 9.12 -7.66
N THR A 463 36.92 8.05 -7.58
CA THR A 463 36.73 7.11 -8.69
C THR A 463 35.27 7.18 -9.17
N ASP A 464 35.11 7.43 -10.46
CA ASP A 464 33.79 7.39 -11.09
C ASP A 464 33.15 5.99 -11.01
N ASN A 465 31.84 5.92 -10.94
CA ASN A 465 31.03 4.71 -10.78
C ASN A 465 31.20 3.99 -9.43
N VAL A 466 31.82 4.65 -8.43
CA VAL A 466 31.93 4.14 -7.05
C VAL A 466 31.34 5.19 -6.11
N GLU A 467 30.40 4.78 -5.23
CA GLU A 467 29.74 5.70 -4.32
C GLU A 467 29.97 5.28 -2.88
N ASN A 468 30.06 6.28 -1.99
CA ASN A 468 30.11 6.04 -0.54
C ASN A 468 28.72 5.99 0.06
N ALA A 469 28.56 5.16 1.07
CA ALA A 469 27.42 5.22 1.98
C ALA A 469 27.89 5.13 3.43
N SER A 470 27.18 5.76 4.34
CA SER A 470 27.48 5.71 5.77
C SER A 470 26.30 5.22 6.58
N CYS A 471 26.56 4.37 7.57
CA CYS A 471 25.61 4.07 8.63
C CYS A 471 25.65 5.17 9.68
N GLU A 472 24.52 5.86 9.86
CA GLU A 472 24.39 6.96 10.81
C GLU A 472 24.49 6.46 12.26
N PHE A 473 25.24 7.18 13.09
CA PHE A 473 25.42 6.88 14.50
C PHE A 473 25.14 8.13 15.35
N ASP A 474 24.26 7.99 16.35
CA ASP A 474 23.95 9.10 17.25
C ASP A 474 24.99 9.17 18.39
N ILE A 475 25.88 10.15 18.30
CA ILE A 475 26.89 10.39 19.31
C ILE A 475 26.28 10.83 20.66
N LYS A 476 25.06 11.40 20.67
CA LYS A 476 24.44 11.85 21.93
C LYS A 476 23.94 10.69 22.77
N THR A 477 23.34 9.69 22.14
CA THR A 477 22.79 8.51 22.80
C THR A 477 23.74 7.33 22.83
N LEU A 478 24.85 7.37 22.09
CA LEU A 478 25.77 6.25 21.81
C LEU A 478 25.05 5.03 21.21
N ARG A 479 24.03 5.27 20.41
CA ARG A 479 23.25 4.22 19.76
C ARG A 479 23.27 4.37 18.24
N PRO A 480 23.29 3.27 17.48
CA PRO A 480 23.11 3.32 16.06
C PRO A 480 21.68 3.77 15.74
N THR A 481 21.54 4.60 14.71
CA THR A 481 20.21 4.96 14.17
C THR A 481 19.76 3.96 13.13
N TYR A 482 20.66 3.08 12.65
CA TYR A 482 20.46 2.11 11.56
C TYR A 482 20.07 2.74 10.22
N ARG A 483 20.18 4.06 10.07
CA ARG A 483 19.93 4.75 8.81
C ARG A 483 21.16 4.68 7.93
N VAL A 484 20.98 4.37 6.66
CA VAL A 484 22.02 4.41 5.63
C VAL A 484 21.90 5.70 4.83
N ILE A 485 23.00 6.36 4.65
CA ILE A 485 23.12 7.63 3.96
C ILE A 485 24.04 7.43 2.77
N VAL A 486 23.49 7.39 1.58
CA VAL A 486 24.23 7.30 0.32
C VAL A 486 24.80 8.68 -0.05
N GLY A 487 25.96 8.73 -0.73
CA GLY A 487 26.64 9.96 -1.14
C GLY A 487 27.60 10.50 -0.10
N MET A 488 27.83 9.80 1.03
CA MET A 488 28.73 10.29 2.06
C MET A 488 29.50 9.17 2.75
N PRO A 489 30.83 9.33 2.97
CA PRO A 489 31.60 8.42 3.79
C PRO A 489 31.27 8.59 5.27
N GLY A 490 31.32 7.50 6.04
CA GLY A 490 31.12 7.51 7.48
C GLY A 490 32.30 8.14 8.23
N LYS A 491 31.96 8.89 9.28
CA LYS A 491 32.94 9.43 10.23
C LYS A 491 33.46 8.37 11.16
N SER A 492 34.70 8.53 11.59
CA SER A 492 35.24 7.86 12.76
C SER A 492 34.76 8.58 14.02
N ASN A 493 34.03 7.89 14.88
CA ASN A 493 33.51 8.45 16.14
C ASN A 493 34.24 7.90 17.36
N ALA A 494 35.38 7.23 17.17
CA ALA A 494 36.12 6.56 18.24
C ALA A 494 36.44 7.48 19.41
N PHE A 495 36.98 8.67 19.16
CA PHE A 495 37.32 9.63 20.20
C PHE A 495 36.08 10.14 20.96
N ALA A 496 35.01 10.45 20.27
CA ALA A 496 33.76 10.90 20.89
C ALA A 496 33.10 9.82 21.75
N ILE A 497 33.15 8.58 21.28
CA ILE A 497 32.64 7.39 22.01
C ILE A 497 33.51 7.14 23.24
N SER A 498 34.85 7.15 23.10
CA SER A 498 35.82 6.92 24.18
C SER A 498 35.68 7.99 25.30
N SER A 499 35.50 9.26 24.91
CA SER A 499 35.28 10.35 25.89
C SER A 499 34.01 10.10 26.71
N LYS A 500 32.92 9.69 26.07
CA LYS A 500 31.65 9.43 26.76
C LYS A 500 31.67 8.14 27.61
N LEU A 501 32.50 7.19 27.24
CA LEU A 501 32.73 5.96 28.05
C LEU A 501 33.66 6.19 29.24
N GLY A 502 34.22 7.42 29.43
CA GLY A 502 34.97 7.82 30.61
C GLY A 502 36.51 7.76 30.44
N ILE A 503 37.03 7.65 29.21
CA ILE A 503 38.46 7.83 28.98
C ILE A 503 38.81 9.33 29.17
N SER A 504 39.89 9.59 29.93
CA SER A 504 40.28 10.99 30.27
C SER A 504 40.62 11.80 29.01
N SER A 505 40.30 13.08 29.07
CA SER A 505 40.58 14.04 27.99
C SER A 505 42.04 14.03 27.56
N ASP A 506 42.97 13.90 28.51
CA ASP A 506 44.44 13.94 28.25
C ASP A 506 44.86 12.75 27.36
N ILE A 507 44.31 11.55 27.59
CA ILE A 507 44.58 10.39 26.74
C ILE A 507 44.03 10.60 25.34
N ILE A 508 42.79 11.14 25.26
CA ILE A 508 42.12 11.37 23.97
C ILE A 508 42.86 12.44 23.16
N ASP A 509 43.32 13.49 23.80
CA ASP A 509 44.02 14.59 23.14
C ASP A 509 45.43 14.15 22.67
N ASN A 510 46.16 13.38 23.47
CA ASN A 510 47.37 12.72 23.03
C ASN A 510 47.13 11.78 21.83
N ALA A 511 46.02 11.03 21.83
CA ALA A 511 45.70 10.12 20.73
C ALA A 511 45.35 10.91 19.46
N LYS A 512 44.68 12.06 19.57
CA LYS A 512 44.40 12.94 18.42
C LYS A 512 45.69 13.55 17.81
N GLU A 513 46.70 13.82 18.63
CA GLU A 513 48.00 14.33 18.14
C GLU A 513 48.74 13.29 17.29
N LEU A 514 48.60 12.00 17.64
CA LEU A 514 49.20 10.90 16.90
C LEU A 514 48.54 10.58 15.56
N VAL A 515 47.36 11.09 15.29
CA VAL A 515 46.65 10.95 13.99
C VAL A 515 47.35 11.77 12.91
N SER A 516 47.55 11.20 11.73
CA SER A 516 48.26 11.88 10.62
C SER A 516 47.53 13.16 10.15
N THR A 517 48.30 14.07 9.53
CA THR A 517 47.75 15.34 9.04
C THR A 517 46.80 15.16 7.86
N GLU A 518 47.00 14.12 7.08
CA GLU A 518 46.12 13.76 5.94
C GLU A 518 44.77 13.25 6.42
N ASP A 519 44.77 12.43 7.47
CA ASP A 519 43.56 11.91 8.10
C ASP A 519 42.71 13.04 8.70
N LYS A 520 43.35 14.02 9.37
CA LYS A 520 42.67 15.20 9.94
C LYS A 520 41.98 16.03 8.85
N ARG A 521 42.68 16.31 7.74
CA ARG A 521 42.08 17.04 6.59
C ARG A 521 40.90 16.30 5.98
N PHE A 522 41.01 14.99 5.84
CA PHE A 522 39.91 14.19 5.31
C PHE A 522 38.66 14.24 6.23
N GLU A 523 38.82 14.10 7.54
CA GLU A 523 37.71 14.22 8.50
C GLU A 523 37.06 15.61 8.50
N GLU A 524 37.85 16.70 8.33
CA GLU A 524 37.31 18.04 8.17
C GLU A 524 36.43 18.20 6.91
N VAL A 525 36.87 17.64 5.77
CA VAL A 525 36.10 17.67 4.52
C VAL A 525 34.80 16.87 4.71
N VAL A 526 34.85 15.67 5.27
CA VAL A 526 33.66 14.85 5.56
C VAL A 526 32.69 15.59 6.49
N GLN A 527 33.21 16.30 7.50
CA GLN A 527 32.42 17.11 8.43
C GLN A 527 31.71 18.28 7.73
N SER A 528 32.41 18.96 6.81
CA SER A 528 31.82 20.03 6.02
C SER A 528 30.69 19.51 5.10
N LEU A 529 30.94 18.41 4.42
CA LEU A 529 29.95 17.77 3.54
C LEU A 529 28.68 17.35 4.32
N GLU A 530 28.85 16.77 5.50
CA GLU A 530 27.70 16.35 6.34
C GLU A 530 26.88 17.55 6.81
N LYS A 531 27.53 18.64 7.20
CA LYS A 531 26.84 19.88 7.59
C LYS A 531 26.02 20.46 6.43
N THR A 532 26.64 20.56 5.25
CA THR A 532 25.98 21.05 4.04
C THR A 532 24.78 20.15 3.67
N ARG A 533 24.93 18.83 3.80
CA ARG A 533 23.85 17.88 3.53
C ARG A 533 22.70 18.01 4.53
N GLN A 534 22.99 18.12 5.83
CA GLN A 534 21.95 18.32 6.85
C GLN A 534 21.15 19.60 6.61
N GLU A 535 21.80 20.66 6.14
CA GLU A 535 21.13 21.90 5.72
C GLU A 535 20.23 21.65 4.49
N LEU A 536 20.72 20.90 3.52
CA LEU A 536 19.99 20.56 2.31
C LEU A 536 18.78 19.66 2.58
N GLU A 537 18.89 18.67 3.48
CA GLU A 537 17.75 17.84 3.93
C GLU A 537 16.69 18.66 4.68
N LYS A 538 17.11 19.58 5.54
CA LYS A 538 16.19 20.51 6.20
C LYS A 538 15.43 21.37 5.19
N LEU A 539 16.14 21.88 4.18
CA LEU A 539 15.53 22.65 3.09
C LEU A 539 14.58 21.78 2.24
N LYS A 540 14.97 20.56 1.89
CA LYS A 540 14.10 19.61 1.18
C LYS A 540 12.84 19.27 1.96
N SER A 541 12.97 19.00 3.24
CA SER A 541 11.81 18.66 4.10
C SER A 541 10.86 19.84 4.28
N SER A 542 11.39 21.07 4.42
CA SER A 542 10.57 22.27 4.49
C SER A 542 9.86 22.55 3.15
N ALA A 543 10.55 22.40 2.02
CA ALA A 543 9.97 22.57 0.69
C ALA A 543 8.88 21.53 0.40
N ALA A 544 9.10 20.26 0.80
CA ALA A 544 8.08 19.21 0.67
C ALA A 544 6.84 19.49 1.54
N ALA A 545 7.04 19.99 2.76
CA ALA A 545 5.94 20.40 3.65
C ALA A 545 5.14 21.59 3.09
N GLU A 546 5.83 22.58 2.51
CA GLU A 546 5.21 23.72 1.83
C GLU A 546 4.44 23.27 0.57
N GLN A 547 5.03 22.38 -0.23
CA GLN A 547 4.35 21.83 -1.42
C GLN A 547 3.09 21.05 -1.06
N LYS A 548 3.13 20.27 0.04
CA LYS A 548 1.94 19.56 0.53
C LYS A 548 0.84 20.54 0.97
N LYS A 549 1.20 21.57 1.74
CA LYS A 549 0.27 22.63 2.16
C LYS A 549 -0.30 23.39 0.95
N SER A 550 0.53 23.69 -0.06
CA SER A 550 0.07 24.33 -1.28
C SER A 550 -0.93 23.48 -2.06
N LYS A 551 -0.71 22.17 -2.15
CA LYS A 551 -1.68 21.24 -2.76
C LYS A 551 -3.01 21.21 -1.97
N GLU A 552 -2.94 21.08 -0.65
CA GLU A 552 -4.13 21.08 0.21
C GLU A 552 -4.94 22.37 0.07
N ILE A 553 -4.27 23.53 0.03
CA ILE A 553 -4.92 24.83 -0.18
C ILE A 553 -5.54 24.90 -1.59
N THR A 554 -4.86 24.39 -2.62
CA THR A 554 -5.37 24.37 -3.99
C THR A 554 -6.62 23.50 -4.11
N GLU A 555 -6.65 22.35 -3.45
CA GLU A 555 -7.82 21.48 -3.41
C GLU A 555 -8.99 22.13 -2.65
N GLN A 556 -8.73 22.79 -1.52
CA GLN A 556 -9.73 23.53 -0.77
C GLN A 556 -10.32 24.68 -1.59
N LEU A 557 -9.49 25.48 -2.26
CA LEU A 557 -9.93 26.55 -3.14
C LEU A 557 -10.77 26.05 -4.32
N LYS A 558 -10.40 24.89 -4.88
CA LYS A 558 -11.16 24.26 -5.94
C LYS A 558 -12.55 23.82 -5.45
N ALA A 559 -12.61 23.18 -4.28
CA ALA A 559 -13.87 22.77 -3.66
C ALA A 559 -14.76 23.97 -3.31
N GLU A 560 -14.17 25.05 -2.79
CA GLU A 560 -14.89 26.28 -2.46
C GLU A 560 -15.41 27.00 -3.72
N ARG A 561 -14.60 27.03 -4.80
CA ARG A 561 -15.04 27.55 -6.11
C ARG A 561 -16.23 26.76 -6.67
N ASP A 562 -16.14 25.42 -6.63
CA ASP A 562 -17.19 24.54 -7.14
C ASP A 562 -18.50 24.68 -6.31
N GLN A 563 -18.36 24.95 -5.01
CA GLN A 563 -19.50 25.24 -4.15
C GLN A 563 -20.14 26.61 -4.50
N LEU A 564 -19.33 27.65 -4.68
CA LEU A 564 -19.78 28.97 -5.09
C LEU A 564 -20.46 28.97 -6.47
N GLU A 565 -19.97 28.17 -7.43
CA GLU A 565 -20.64 28.01 -8.73
C GLU A 565 -22.01 27.34 -8.57
N LYS A 566 -22.15 26.32 -7.74
CA LYS A 566 -23.45 25.68 -7.45
C LYS A 566 -24.44 26.64 -6.77
N ASP A 567 -23.95 27.39 -5.79
CA ASP A 567 -24.79 28.38 -5.08
C ASP A 567 -25.25 29.51 -6.02
N LYS A 568 -24.38 29.98 -6.90
CA LYS A 568 -24.70 30.96 -7.95
C LYS A 568 -25.73 30.42 -8.97
N GLU A 569 -25.56 29.15 -9.37
CA GLU A 569 -26.52 28.51 -10.27
C GLU A 569 -27.91 28.38 -9.64
N LYS A 570 -27.94 28.02 -8.35
CA LYS A 570 -29.17 27.94 -7.56
C LYS A 570 -29.85 29.30 -7.40
N GLU A 571 -29.10 30.34 -7.06
CA GLU A 571 -29.64 31.72 -7.00
C GLU A 571 -30.17 32.19 -8.34
N LEU A 572 -29.47 31.90 -9.45
CA LEU A 572 -29.94 32.22 -10.80
C LEU A 572 -31.22 31.47 -11.16
N GLN A 573 -31.35 30.23 -10.74
CA GLN A 573 -32.55 29.43 -10.96
C GLN A 573 -33.75 29.97 -10.15
N ASP A 574 -33.51 30.37 -8.89
CA ASP A 574 -34.53 31.02 -8.05
C ASP A 574 -34.98 32.38 -8.57
N VAL A 575 -34.06 33.16 -9.12
CA VAL A 575 -34.40 34.45 -9.76
C VAL A 575 -35.21 34.22 -11.06
N ARG A 576 -34.83 33.22 -11.86
CA ARG A 576 -35.57 32.87 -13.08
C ARG A 576 -37.00 32.38 -12.79
N SER A 577 -37.15 31.55 -11.73
CA SER A 577 -38.49 31.08 -11.33
C SER A 577 -39.38 32.20 -10.82
N LYS A 578 -38.83 33.16 -10.02
CA LYS A 578 -39.53 34.35 -9.56
C LYS A 578 -39.93 35.29 -10.73
N ALA A 579 -39.00 35.44 -11.68
CA ALA A 579 -39.30 36.25 -12.87
C ALA A 579 -40.42 35.62 -13.73
N ALA A 580 -40.43 34.30 -13.88
CA ALA A 580 -41.48 33.59 -14.60
C ALA A 580 -42.85 33.73 -13.91
N SER A 581 -42.90 33.62 -12.57
CA SER A 581 -44.14 33.81 -11.83
C SER A 581 -44.69 35.25 -11.94
N ILE A 582 -43.81 36.25 -11.96
CA ILE A 582 -44.21 37.66 -12.17
C ILE A 582 -44.78 37.86 -13.57
N ILE A 583 -44.18 37.26 -14.59
CA ILE A 583 -44.67 37.35 -15.97
C ILE A 583 -46.08 36.69 -16.13
N GLU A 584 -46.29 35.54 -15.49
CA GLU A 584 -47.60 34.89 -15.47
C GLU A 584 -48.65 35.73 -14.75
N GLU A 585 -48.34 36.34 -13.61
CA GLU A 585 -49.23 37.23 -12.88
C GLU A 585 -49.59 38.46 -13.73
N VAL A 586 -48.61 39.11 -14.38
CA VAL A 586 -48.83 40.25 -15.28
C VAL A 586 -49.70 39.86 -16.47
N ARG A 587 -49.52 38.67 -17.02
CA ARG A 587 -50.29 38.13 -18.13
C ARG A 587 -51.75 37.89 -17.72
N PHE A 588 -51.97 37.26 -16.56
CA PHE A 588 -53.31 37.04 -16.02
C PHE A 588 -54.07 38.34 -15.74
N GLN A 589 -53.42 39.33 -15.14
CA GLN A 589 -54.01 40.68 -14.92
C GLN A 589 -54.31 41.42 -16.23
N GLY A 590 -53.45 41.26 -17.24
CA GLY A 590 -53.63 41.78 -18.58
C GLY A 590 -54.90 41.22 -19.27
N ASP A 591 -55.07 39.89 -19.15
CA ASP A 591 -56.29 39.24 -19.74
C ASP A 591 -57.57 39.66 -19.04
N LEU A 592 -57.53 39.79 -17.68
CA LEU A 592 -58.69 40.37 -16.95
C LEU A 592 -59.04 41.81 -17.37
N MET A 593 -58.04 42.66 -17.62
CA MET A 593 -58.27 44.04 -18.15
C MET A 593 -58.83 44.02 -19.52
N LEU A 594 -58.42 43.13 -20.41
CA LEU A 594 -58.94 42.95 -21.74
C LEU A 594 -60.43 42.54 -21.71
N GLU A 595 -60.78 41.57 -20.84
CA GLU A 595 -62.20 41.17 -20.65
C GLU A 595 -63.05 42.32 -20.13
N GLU A 596 -62.52 43.10 -19.19
CA GLU A 596 -63.27 44.26 -18.67
C GLU A 596 -63.45 45.33 -19.71
N LEU A 597 -62.47 45.59 -20.57
CA LEU A 597 -62.58 46.51 -21.72
C LEU A 597 -63.58 45.99 -22.77
N GLU A 598 -63.64 44.68 -23.03
CA GLU A 598 -64.65 44.12 -23.94
C GLU A 598 -66.06 44.20 -23.39
N ARG A 599 -66.24 44.01 -22.08
CA ARG A 599 -67.49 44.19 -21.38
C ARG A 599 -67.96 45.64 -21.49
N LEU A 600 -67.10 46.63 -21.28
CA LEU A 600 -67.42 48.08 -21.45
C LEU A 600 -67.73 48.45 -22.92
N ARG A 601 -67.05 47.82 -23.88
CA ARG A 601 -67.28 47.97 -25.30
C ARG A 601 -68.73 47.54 -25.73
N LYS A 602 -69.21 46.41 -25.11
CA LYS A 602 -70.54 45.84 -25.34
C LYS A 602 -71.64 46.67 -24.68
N GLN A 603 -71.36 47.59 -23.74
CA GLN A 603 -72.32 48.45 -23.00
C GLN A 603 -72.37 49.89 -23.46
N LYS A 604 -71.90 50.18 -24.68
CA LYS A 604 -71.69 51.54 -25.22
C LYS A 604 -72.99 52.42 -25.37
N GLU A 605 -74.22 51.87 -25.22
CA GLU A 605 -75.50 52.50 -25.42
C GLU A 605 -76.24 52.78 -24.08
N SER A 606 -75.63 52.67 -22.89
CA SER A 606 -76.32 52.94 -21.62
C SER A 606 -75.97 54.33 -21.06
N ALA A 607 -77.01 55.07 -20.45
CA ALA A 607 -76.88 56.40 -19.90
C ALA A 607 -75.79 56.54 -18.77
N ASP A 608 -75.34 55.47 -18.23
CA ASP A 608 -74.30 55.38 -17.15
C ASP A 608 -72.91 55.11 -17.64
N PHE A 609 -72.66 55.14 -18.96
CA PHE A 609 -71.36 54.75 -19.55
C PHE A 609 -70.20 55.61 -19.04
N ALA A 610 -70.41 56.94 -18.87
CA ALA A 610 -69.35 57.84 -18.41
C ALA A 610 -68.85 57.51 -16.94
N GLN A 611 -69.83 57.12 -16.09
CA GLN A 611 -69.49 56.75 -14.69
C GLN A 611 -68.79 55.37 -14.57
N LYS A 612 -69.27 54.43 -15.40
CA LYS A 612 -68.59 53.06 -15.50
C LYS A 612 -67.21 53.13 -16.10
N VAL A 613 -66.98 53.97 -17.10
CA VAL A 613 -65.65 54.22 -17.68
C VAL A 613 -64.71 54.89 -16.67
N LYS A 614 -65.20 55.76 -15.82
CA LYS A 614 -64.40 56.40 -14.77
C LYS A 614 -64.03 55.42 -13.67
N GLY A 615 -64.97 54.51 -13.31
CA GLY A 615 -64.72 53.42 -12.39
C GLY A 615 -63.68 52.39 -12.91
N ALA A 616 -63.88 51.97 -14.20
CA ALA A 616 -62.91 51.00 -14.82
C ALA A 616 -61.52 51.61 -14.99
N ARG A 617 -61.41 52.90 -15.33
CA ARG A 617 -60.11 53.60 -15.41
C ARG A 617 -59.40 53.69 -14.05
N SER A 618 -60.16 53.82 -12.96
CA SER A 618 -59.63 53.79 -11.62
C SER A 618 -59.14 52.36 -11.27
N HIS A 619 -59.91 51.33 -11.63
CA HIS A 619 -59.56 49.94 -11.43
C HIS A 619 -58.30 49.51 -12.25
N ILE A 620 -58.26 49.93 -13.54
CA ILE A 620 -57.10 49.69 -14.41
C ILE A 620 -55.83 50.37 -13.83
N ASN A 621 -55.99 51.67 -13.41
CA ASN A 621 -54.85 52.36 -12.77
C ASN A 621 -54.39 51.70 -11.45
N SER A 622 -55.33 51.22 -10.62
CA SER A 622 -54.96 50.51 -9.38
C SER A 622 -54.31 49.16 -9.68
N SER A 623 -54.77 48.41 -10.68
CA SER A 623 -54.17 47.12 -11.12
C SER A 623 -52.77 47.31 -11.76
N VAL A 624 -52.63 48.38 -12.60
CA VAL A 624 -51.32 48.75 -13.18
C VAL A 624 -50.30 49.12 -12.08
N ASN A 625 -50.75 49.87 -11.06
CA ASN A 625 -49.88 50.18 -9.94
C ASN A 625 -49.51 48.92 -9.11
N ALA A 626 -50.46 48.00 -8.87
CA ALA A 626 -50.20 46.73 -8.22
C ALA A 626 -49.22 45.84 -9.03
N MET A 627 -49.35 45.82 -10.38
CA MET A 627 -48.37 45.15 -11.26
C MET A 627 -46.98 45.79 -11.15
N TYR A 628 -46.91 47.11 -11.07
CA TYR A 628 -45.62 47.80 -10.92
C TYR A 628 -44.97 47.51 -9.61
N ASP A 629 -45.74 47.39 -8.53
CA ASP A 629 -45.23 47.05 -7.20
C ASP A 629 -44.77 45.56 -7.12
N THR A 630 -45.47 44.65 -7.80
CA THR A 630 -45.13 43.21 -7.88
C THR A 630 -43.89 42.96 -8.75
N ALA A 631 -43.78 43.71 -9.89
CA ALA A 631 -42.64 43.60 -10.80
C ALA A 631 -41.33 44.24 -10.25
N ASN A 632 -41.43 45.05 -9.21
CA ASN A 632 -40.27 45.77 -8.65
C ASN A 632 -40.00 45.49 -7.18
N PRO A 633 -39.67 44.20 -6.79
CA PRO A 633 -39.44 43.83 -5.39
C PRO A 633 -38.19 44.48 -4.80
N ILE A 634 -37.37 45.15 -5.63
CA ILE A 634 -36.10 45.75 -5.21
C ILE A 634 -36.26 47.07 -4.49
N MET A 635 -37.41 47.75 -4.62
CA MET A 635 -37.60 49.04 -4.00
C MET A 635 -38.17 49.05 -2.58
N GLN A 636 -38.43 47.88 -1.98
CA GLN A 636 -38.81 47.81 -0.57
C GLN A 636 -37.63 47.43 0.32
N LYS A 637 -36.45 48.02 0.17
CA LYS A 637 -35.45 48.02 1.22
C LYS A 637 -35.79 49.14 2.18
N LYS A 638 -36.06 48.73 3.44
CA LYS A 638 -36.21 49.60 4.62
C LYS A 638 -35.24 50.76 4.55
N ILE A 639 -35.76 51.95 4.68
CA ILE A 639 -34.99 53.16 4.91
C ILE A 639 -34.36 52.96 6.29
N ASP A 640 -33.11 52.50 6.31
CA ASP A 640 -32.29 52.54 7.54
C ASP A 640 -32.11 54.01 7.86
N HIS A 641 -32.53 54.43 9.04
CA HIS A 641 -32.28 55.77 9.56
C HIS A 641 -30.78 55.89 9.84
N TYR A 642 -30.01 56.12 8.75
CA TYR A 642 -28.59 56.43 8.90
C TYR A 642 -28.44 57.88 9.37
N VAL A 643 -27.88 58.07 10.55
CA VAL A 643 -27.49 59.35 11.10
C VAL A 643 -26.05 59.63 10.73
N LEU A 644 -25.80 60.73 10.01
CA LEU A 644 -24.43 61.15 9.68
C LEU A 644 -23.61 61.36 10.94
N PRO A 645 -22.43 60.74 11.09
CA PRO A 645 -21.64 60.85 12.29
C PRO A 645 -21.04 62.24 12.52
N ARG A 646 -20.96 63.07 11.45
CA ARG A 646 -20.60 64.49 11.48
C ARG A 646 -21.21 65.25 10.34
N PRO A 647 -21.27 66.59 10.36
CA PRO A 647 -21.62 67.41 9.23
C PRO A 647 -20.68 67.15 8.05
N LEU A 648 -21.28 67.07 6.84
CA LEU A 648 -20.54 66.88 5.60
C LEU A 648 -19.71 68.10 5.22
N LYS A 649 -18.53 67.89 4.66
CA LYS A 649 -17.69 68.96 4.08
C LYS A 649 -17.50 68.69 2.59
N VAL A 650 -17.30 69.79 1.82
CA VAL A 650 -16.97 69.68 0.41
C VAL A 650 -15.67 68.94 0.27
N GLY A 651 -15.63 67.91 -0.54
CA GLY A 651 -14.50 66.99 -0.69
C GLY A 651 -14.63 65.69 0.06
N ASP A 652 -15.62 65.46 0.93
CA ASP A 652 -15.85 64.20 1.62
C ASP A 652 -16.16 63.07 0.64
N THR A 653 -15.60 61.89 0.89
CA THR A 653 -15.97 60.69 0.15
C THR A 653 -17.28 60.12 0.72
N VAL A 654 -18.28 60.06 -0.12
CA VAL A 654 -19.63 59.59 0.27
C VAL A 654 -20.07 58.45 -0.62
N ARG A 655 -20.77 57.49 -0.07
CA ARG A 655 -21.39 56.40 -0.84
C ARG A 655 -22.85 56.69 -1.06
N LEU A 656 -23.30 56.64 -2.31
CA LEU A 656 -24.73 56.79 -2.67
C LEU A 656 -25.46 55.47 -2.39
N ALA A 657 -26.47 55.49 -1.51
CA ALA A 657 -27.22 54.32 -1.10
C ALA A 657 -27.99 53.67 -2.28
N ASP A 658 -28.51 54.48 -3.22
CA ASP A 658 -29.29 54.00 -4.37
C ASP A 658 -28.42 53.27 -5.42
N LEU A 659 -27.16 53.71 -5.61
CA LEU A 659 -26.28 53.24 -6.65
C LEU A 659 -25.18 52.34 -6.12
N ASN A 660 -25.03 52.28 -4.79
CA ASN A 660 -23.92 51.57 -4.06
C ASN A 660 -22.51 51.90 -4.63
N LYS A 661 -22.34 53.17 -5.07
CA LYS A 661 -21.08 53.69 -5.62
C LYS A 661 -20.57 54.83 -4.76
N GLU A 662 -19.25 54.91 -4.67
CA GLU A 662 -18.56 55.96 -3.95
C GLU A 662 -18.36 57.17 -4.87
N GLY A 663 -18.45 58.35 -4.28
CA GLY A 663 -18.26 59.60 -5.00
C GLY A 663 -17.79 60.72 -4.05
N THR A 664 -17.30 61.81 -4.61
CA THR A 664 -16.82 62.97 -3.83
C THR A 664 -17.91 64.05 -3.76
N LEU A 665 -18.16 64.59 -2.59
CA LEU A 665 -19.15 65.65 -2.41
C LEU A 665 -18.60 66.96 -2.95
N LEU A 666 -19.27 67.54 -3.99
CA LEU A 666 -18.87 68.78 -4.65
C LEU A 666 -19.49 70.04 -4.04
N ARG A 667 -20.71 69.99 -3.45
CA ARG A 667 -21.39 71.06 -2.77
C ARG A 667 -22.17 70.58 -1.60
N LEU A 668 -22.21 71.38 -0.53
CA LEU A 668 -23.03 71.15 0.66
C LEU A 668 -24.53 71.19 0.29
N PRO A 669 -25.44 70.57 1.10
CA PRO A 669 -26.85 70.52 0.89
C PRO A 669 -27.47 71.95 0.79
N ASP A 670 -28.38 72.15 -0.23
CA ASP A 670 -29.15 73.36 -0.42
C ASP A 670 -30.37 73.41 0.56
N SER A 671 -31.13 74.47 0.52
CA SER A 671 -32.35 74.65 1.36
C SER A 671 -33.39 73.58 1.14
N LYS A 672 -33.27 72.68 0.15
CA LYS A 672 -34.07 71.48 -0.15
C LYS A 672 -33.38 70.17 0.14
N ASN A 673 -32.29 70.15 0.94
CA ASN A 673 -31.49 68.98 1.29
C ASN A 673 -30.91 68.23 0.08
N MET A 674 -30.64 68.93 -1.03
CA MET A 674 -30.03 68.29 -2.23
C MET A 674 -28.54 68.58 -2.28
N CYS A 675 -27.77 67.53 -2.50
CA CYS A 675 -26.30 67.53 -2.61
C CYS A 675 -25.84 67.22 -4.03
N PHE A 676 -24.68 67.74 -4.44
CA PHE A 676 -23.99 67.36 -5.66
C PHE A 676 -22.83 66.50 -5.38
N VAL A 677 -22.82 65.33 -5.97
CA VAL A 677 -21.77 64.30 -5.75
C VAL A 677 -21.19 63.89 -7.11
N GLN A 678 -19.89 63.80 -7.21
CA GLN A 678 -19.18 63.33 -8.39
C GLN A 678 -18.90 61.83 -8.21
N VAL A 679 -19.43 61.00 -9.08
CA VAL A 679 -19.22 59.55 -9.14
C VAL A 679 -18.49 59.26 -10.46
N GLY A 680 -17.20 59.02 -10.38
CA GLY A 680 -16.34 58.90 -11.58
C GLY A 680 -16.40 60.16 -12.46
N ALA A 681 -16.74 60.05 -13.74
CA ALA A 681 -16.85 61.17 -14.69
C ALA A 681 -18.23 61.91 -14.62
N MET A 682 -19.22 61.42 -13.86
CA MET A 682 -20.58 61.97 -13.83
C MET A 682 -20.86 62.75 -12.56
N LYS A 683 -21.48 63.89 -12.69
CA LYS A 683 -22.00 64.73 -11.59
C LYS A 683 -23.47 64.45 -11.39
N THR A 684 -23.86 63.96 -10.22
CA THR A 684 -25.21 63.54 -9.88
C THR A 684 -25.73 64.38 -8.73
N LYS A 685 -27.03 64.78 -8.82
CA LYS A 685 -27.76 65.51 -7.77
C LYS A 685 -28.57 64.49 -6.94
N THR A 686 -28.33 64.37 -5.62
CA THR A 686 -28.99 63.42 -4.75
C THR A 686 -29.41 64.04 -3.45
N LYS A 687 -30.37 63.44 -2.71
CA LYS A 687 -30.82 63.91 -1.41
C LYS A 687 -29.77 63.51 -0.35
N LEU A 688 -29.66 64.32 0.73
CA LEU A 688 -28.80 64.09 1.86
C LEU A 688 -29.06 62.70 2.54
N GLU A 689 -30.31 62.24 2.57
CA GLU A 689 -30.77 61.00 3.10
C GLU A 689 -30.12 59.76 2.41
N ASN A 690 -29.69 59.92 1.15
CA ASN A 690 -29.08 58.85 0.32
C ASN A 690 -27.56 58.80 0.40
N LEU A 691 -26.95 59.67 1.21
CA LEU A 691 -25.50 59.72 1.36
C LEU A 691 -25.05 59.02 2.64
N ARG A 692 -24.03 58.24 2.53
CA ARG A 692 -23.32 57.58 3.62
C ARG A 692 -21.87 58.08 3.61
N LEU A 693 -21.37 58.61 4.74
CA LEU A 693 -20.02 59.10 4.84
C LEU A 693 -19.07 57.91 4.97
N VAL A 694 -18.05 57.90 4.10
CA VAL A 694 -16.96 56.90 4.16
C VAL A 694 -15.82 57.55 4.95
N GLU A 695 -15.65 57.15 6.25
CA GLU A 695 -14.57 57.63 7.04
C GLU A 695 -13.29 56.86 6.72
N GLU A 696 -12.25 57.56 6.22
CA GLU A 696 -10.89 57.01 6.20
C GLU A 696 -10.42 56.84 7.65
N LYS A 697 -10.17 55.61 8.08
CA LYS A 697 -9.46 55.33 9.30
C LYS A 697 -8.04 55.95 9.18
N LYS A 698 -7.83 57.11 9.74
CA LYS A 698 -6.50 57.64 10.00
C LYS A 698 -5.80 56.78 11.02
N GLU A 699 -4.89 55.88 10.53
CA GLU A 699 -3.91 55.21 11.42
C GLU A 699 -3.04 56.28 12.08
N SER A 700 -3.21 56.40 13.40
CA SER A 700 -2.32 57.24 14.25
C SER A 700 -0.88 56.65 14.18
N LYS A 701 0.05 57.44 13.65
CA LYS A 701 1.47 57.20 13.76
C LYS A 701 1.89 57.12 15.22
N LYS A 702 1.98 55.94 15.80
CA LYS A 702 2.83 55.65 16.95
C LYS A 702 4.17 55.17 16.42
N GLN A 703 5.22 55.87 16.77
CA GLN A 703 6.61 55.46 16.51
C GLN A 703 6.83 54.09 17.15
N PRO A 704 7.31 53.05 16.42
CA PRO A 704 7.66 51.77 17.02
C PRO A 704 9.10 51.83 17.57
N THR A 705 9.26 51.51 18.81
CA THR A 705 10.49 50.95 19.36
C THR A 705 10.81 49.64 18.64
N PRO A 706 12.10 49.34 18.33
CA PRO A 706 12.45 48.19 17.47
C PRO A 706 12.33 46.88 18.23
N SER A 707 11.27 46.12 17.99
CA SER A 707 11.18 44.70 18.36
C SER A 707 11.70 43.81 17.26
N LYS A 708 12.46 42.79 17.65
CA LYS A 708 13.24 41.85 16.82
C LYS A 708 12.45 40.92 15.84
N VAL A 709 11.25 41.28 15.41
CA VAL A 709 10.39 40.43 14.55
C VAL A 709 10.42 40.84 13.05
N GLY A 710 10.96 42.03 12.74
CA GLY A 710 10.97 42.56 11.38
C GLY A 710 11.98 41.97 10.38
N LYS A 711 12.89 41.07 10.80
CA LYS A 711 13.94 40.52 9.91
C LYS A 711 13.53 39.29 9.09
N LYS A 712 12.36 38.73 9.33
CA LYS A 712 11.93 37.51 8.62
C LYS A 712 11.03 37.74 7.40
N LEU A 713 10.44 38.92 7.27
CA LEU A 713 9.55 39.25 6.13
C LEU A 713 10.29 39.93 4.94
N VAL A 714 11.42 40.56 5.21
CA VAL A 714 12.23 41.20 4.15
C VAL A 714 13.07 40.17 3.36
N SER A 715 13.37 39.00 3.94
CA SER A 715 14.20 37.97 3.25
C SER A 715 13.48 37.14 2.20
N ASN A 716 12.14 37.15 2.17
CA ASN A 716 11.38 36.40 1.15
C ASN A 716 11.04 37.24 -0.10
N PHE A 717 11.13 38.59 -0.03
CA PHE A 717 10.93 39.42 -1.21
C PHE A 717 12.24 39.60 -2.01
N SER A 718 13.41 39.50 -1.37
CA SER A 718 14.72 39.66 -2.05
C SER A 718 15.17 38.42 -2.87
N ARG A 719 14.42 37.34 -2.92
CA ARG A 719 14.76 36.12 -3.71
C ARG A 719 14.11 36.05 -5.09
N LYS A 720 13.30 37.03 -5.50
CA LYS A 720 12.67 37.06 -6.85
C LYS A 720 13.19 38.23 -7.72
N SER A 721 14.01 39.09 -7.26
CA SER A 721 14.65 40.12 -8.08
C SER A 721 16.01 39.63 -8.61
N GLY A 722 15.96 38.61 -9.49
CA GLY A 722 17.08 38.41 -10.42
C GLY A 722 17.05 39.52 -11.46
N MET A 723 18.19 39.89 -12.03
CA MET A 723 18.29 40.88 -13.12
C MET A 723 17.58 40.45 -14.40
N GLU A 724 16.91 39.31 -14.41
CA GLU A 724 16.31 38.67 -15.60
C GLU A 724 14.88 38.24 -15.35
N LEU A 725 13.98 38.52 -16.32
CA LEU A 725 12.59 38.06 -16.36
C LEU A 725 12.37 37.24 -17.63
N ASP A 726 11.90 35.98 -17.49
CA ASP A 726 11.56 35.09 -18.60
C ASP A 726 10.04 35.05 -18.81
N ILE A 727 9.57 35.59 -19.94
CA ILE A 727 8.17 35.67 -20.34
C ILE A 727 7.88 34.83 -21.59
N ARG A 728 8.75 33.91 -21.97
CA ARG A 728 8.54 33.05 -23.15
C ARG A 728 7.27 32.22 -23.02
N GLY A 729 6.47 32.19 -24.09
CA GLY A 729 5.23 31.44 -24.14
C GLY A 729 4.01 32.17 -23.56
N MET A 730 4.15 33.38 -23.03
CA MET A 730 3.01 34.21 -22.58
C MET A 730 2.31 34.89 -23.76
N LEU A 731 1.02 35.26 -23.57
CA LEU A 731 0.31 36.12 -24.49
C LEU A 731 0.81 37.58 -24.35
N GLY A 732 0.67 38.42 -25.39
CA GLY A 732 1.24 39.73 -25.39
C GLY A 732 0.84 40.59 -24.18
N ASP A 733 -0.44 40.58 -23.84
CA ASP A 733 -0.99 41.41 -22.76
C ASP A 733 -0.58 40.90 -21.37
N ASP A 734 -0.52 39.56 -21.19
CA ASP A 734 -0.08 38.94 -19.94
C ASP A 734 1.42 39.17 -19.72
N GLY A 735 2.22 39.06 -20.80
CA GLY A 735 3.64 39.32 -20.74
C GLY A 735 3.94 40.76 -20.37
N VAL A 736 3.17 41.73 -20.88
CA VAL A 736 3.31 43.17 -20.53
C VAL A 736 2.98 43.43 -19.06
N MET A 737 1.92 42.79 -18.52
CA MET A 737 1.58 42.93 -17.10
C MET A 737 2.67 42.36 -16.18
N GLU A 738 3.31 41.27 -16.57
CA GLU A 738 4.39 40.69 -15.78
C GLU A 738 5.68 41.56 -15.84
N VAL A 739 5.97 42.19 -16.99
CA VAL A 739 7.05 43.15 -17.13
C VAL A 739 6.78 44.39 -16.27
N ASP A 740 5.55 44.88 -16.19
CA ASP A 740 5.18 46.02 -15.34
C ASP A 740 5.47 45.75 -13.86
N ARG A 741 5.00 44.59 -13.34
CA ARG A 741 5.26 44.16 -11.97
C ARG A 741 6.73 43.97 -11.68
N PHE A 742 7.49 43.48 -12.68
CA PHE A 742 8.90 43.25 -12.55
C PHE A 742 9.67 44.55 -12.45
N ILE A 743 9.31 45.57 -13.28
CA ILE A 743 9.90 46.90 -13.21
C ILE A 743 9.67 47.52 -11.83
N ASP A 744 8.43 47.51 -11.31
CA ASP A 744 8.10 47.99 -9.97
C ASP A 744 8.97 47.34 -8.88
N SER A 745 9.12 45.98 -8.96
CA SER A 745 9.95 45.25 -8.01
C SER A 745 11.44 45.62 -8.11
N CYS A 746 11.95 45.87 -9.32
CA CYS A 746 13.34 46.25 -9.57
C CYS A 746 13.65 47.67 -9.08
N LEU A 747 12.72 48.60 -9.28
CA LEU A 747 12.80 49.96 -8.76
C LEU A 747 12.84 49.99 -7.22
N LEU A 748 11.99 49.20 -6.57
CA LEU A 748 11.97 49.04 -5.11
C LEU A 748 13.26 48.42 -4.57
N SER A 749 13.94 47.62 -5.39
CA SER A 749 15.19 46.95 -5.05
C SER A 749 16.45 47.72 -5.48
N GLY A 750 16.31 48.90 -6.13
CA GLY A 750 17.41 49.72 -6.58
C GLY A 750 18.20 49.12 -7.76
N ILE A 751 17.60 48.28 -8.56
CA ILE A 751 18.22 47.67 -9.75
C ILE A 751 18.02 48.60 -10.93
N SER A 752 19.11 49.04 -11.56
CA SER A 752 19.12 50.02 -12.66
C SER A 752 19.13 49.39 -14.07
N VAL A 753 19.44 48.09 -14.22
CA VAL A 753 19.44 47.37 -15.51
C VAL A 753 18.75 46.05 -15.38
N ILE A 754 17.78 45.78 -16.26
CA ILE A 754 16.99 44.53 -16.29
C ILE A 754 17.02 43.88 -17.68
N THR A 755 16.90 42.57 -17.70
CA THR A 755 16.90 41.74 -18.91
C THR A 755 15.56 41.00 -19.02
N ILE A 756 14.86 41.21 -20.12
CA ILE A 756 13.54 40.59 -20.39
C ILE A 756 13.68 39.59 -21.54
N ILE A 757 13.46 38.33 -21.27
CA ILE A 757 13.57 37.22 -22.22
C ILE A 757 12.20 36.88 -22.78
N HIS A 758 11.93 37.23 -24.01
CA HIS A 758 10.66 37.02 -24.73
C HIS A 758 10.74 35.95 -25.84
N GLY A 759 11.98 35.53 -26.20
CA GLY A 759 12.19 34.54 -27.25
C GLY A 759 12.19 35.14 -28.68
N LYS A 760 12.66 34.38 -29.67
CA LYS A 760 12.77 34.75 -31.07
C LYS A 760 11.51 34.45 -31.91
N GLY A 761 10.38 33.93 -31.38
CA GLY A 761 9.20 33.47 -32.08
C GLY A 761 8.65 34.41 -33.15
N THR A 762 7.35 34.63 -33.24
CA THR A 762 6.71 35.53 -34.23
C THR A 762 7.01 37.00 -34.06
N GLY A 763 7.71 37.40 -32.97
CA GLY A 763 8.02 38.77 -32.64
C GLY A 763 6.87 39.57 -31.99
N ALA A 764 5.71 39.00 -31.83
CA ALA A 764 4.55 39.67 -31.24
C ALA A 764 4.77 40.11 -29.80
N LEU A 765 5.33 39.19 -28.97
CA LEU A 765 5.65 39.47 -27.56
C LEU A 765 6.76 40.52 -27.42
N ARG A 766 7.78 40.42 -28.24
CA ARG A 766 8.85 41.45 -28.31
C ARG A 766 8.27 42.85 -28.62
N SER A 767 7.41 42.96 -29.66
CA SER A 767 6.78 44.21 -30.05
C SER A 767 5.92 44.78 -28.93
N ALA A 768 5.12 43.95 -28.23
CA ALA A 768 4.28 44.37 -27.11
C ALA A 768 5.11 44.91 -25.95
N VAL A 769 6.16 44.18 -25.55
CA VAL A 769 7.10 44.60 -24.48
C VAL A 769 7.82 45.88 -24.84
N GLN A 770 8.39 46.03 -26.05
CA GLN A 770 9.11 47.25 -26.47
C GLN A 770 8.16 48.43 -26.58
N GLN A 771 6.88 48.24 -27.00
CA GLN A 771 5.90 49.30 -27.03
C GLN A 771 5.51 49.76 -25.62
N TYR A 772 5.44 48.84 -24.65
CA TYR A 772 5.20 49.14 -23.24
C TYR A 772 6.39 49.91 -22.65
N LEU A 773 7.64 49.39 -22.78
CA LEU A 773 8.84 50.03 -22.28
C LEU A 773 9.02 51.47 -22.78
N ARG A 774 8.62 51.79 -24.04
CA ARG A 774 8.67 53.11 -24.62
C ARG A 774 7.73 54.12 -23.95
N LYS A 775 6.65 53.58 -23.30
CA LYS A 775 5.60 54.42 -22.67
C LYS A 775 5.78 54.48 -21.13
N ASN A 776 6.62 53.64 -20.55
CA ASN A 776 6.81 53.58 -19.12
C ASN A 776 7.77 54.75 -18.69
N PRO A 777 7.36 55.64 -17.74
CA PRO A 777 8.16 56.77 -17.31
C PRO A 777 9.41 56.40 -16.53
N HIS A 778 9.52 55.19 -16.00
CA HIS A 778 10.65 54.69 -15.22
C HIS A 778 11.72 54.00 -16.08
N VAL A 779 11.56 53.93 -17.38
CA VAL A 779 12.51 53.32 -18.31
C VAL A 779 13.28 54.43 -19.05
N LYS A 780 14.57 54.52 -18.75
CA LYS A 780 15.46 55.50 -19.36
C LYS A 780 15.82 55.18 -20.81
N SER A 781 16.17 53.91 -21.06
CA SER A 781 16.49 53.39 -22.39
C SER A 781 16.28 51.91 -22.47
N PHE A 782 16.06 51.35 -23.67
CA PHE A 782 16.08 49.91 -23.91
C PHE A 782 16.71 49.55 -25.26
N ARG A 783 17.29 48.36 -25.35
CA ARG A 783 17.91 47.82 -26.56
C ARG A 783 17.65 46.31 -26.70
N ASP A 784 17.84 45.77 -27.90
CA ASP A 784 17.92 44.30 -28.04
C ASP A 784 19.19 43.77 -27.41
N GLY A 785 19.17 42.48 -27.01
CA GLY A 785 20.36 41.83 -26.48
C GLY A 785 21.51 41.79 -27.47
N ALA A 786 22.74 41.99 -26.99
CA ALA A 786 23.96 41.89 -27.79
C ALA A 786 24.30 40.41 -28.09
N TYR A 787 25.33 40.19 -28.92
CA TYR A 787 25.85 38.83 -29.19
C TYR A 787 26.31 38.18 -27.87
N GLY A 788 25.69 37.05 -27.54
CA GLY A 788 25.90 36.35 -26.27
C GLY A 788 24.85 36.65 -25.16
N GLU A 789 24.03 37.71 -25.29
CA GLU A 789 22.92 38.07 -24.37
C GLU A 789 21.54 37.54 -24.83
N GLY A 790 21.48 36.78 -25.94
CA GLY A 790 20.24 36.23 -26.52
C GLY A 790 19.71 36.98 -27.73
N GLU A 791 20.41 38.04 -28.22
CA GLU A 791 20.10 38.80 -29.45
C GLU A 791 18.63 39.27 -29.54
N ALA A 792 17.96 39.04 -30.69
CA ALA A 792 16.57 39.43 -30.93
C ALA A 792 15.53 38.69 -30.06
N GLY A 793 15.95 37.75 -29.20
CA GLY A 793 15.08 37.04 -28.25
C GLY A 793 15.01 37.69 -26.86
N VAL A 794 15.78 38.79 -26.64
CA VAL A 794 15.93 39.46 -25.35
C VAL A 794 15.88 40.95 -25.52
N THR A 795 15.25 41.65 -24.59
CA THR A 795 15.31 43.13 -24.48
C THR A 795 15.93 43.51 -23.16
N VAL A 796 16.97 44.32 -23.20
CA VAL A 796 17.65 44.87 -22.02
C VAL A 796 17.15 46.31 -21.83
N ALA A 797 16.67 46.64 -20.63
CA ALA A 797 16.14 47.96 -20.28
C ALA A 797 16.89 48.55 -19.08
N GLU A 798 17.19 49.84 -19.17
CA GLU A 798 17.80 50.64 -18.13
C GLU A 798 16.71 51.47 -17.45
N LEU A 799 16.60 51.32 -16.12
CA LEU A 799 15.60 51.99 -15.29
C LEU A 799 16.21 53.26 -14.66
N GLU A 800 15.33 54.28 -14.39
CA GLU A 800 15.75 55.52 -13.73
C GLU A 800 16.00 55.34 -12.21
#